data_29a46b4c0481211247c178b64b412fb7
#
_entry.id   29a46b4c0481211247c178b64b412fb7
#
_cell.length_a   1.000
_cell.length_b   1.000
_cell.length_c   1.000
_cell.angle_alpha   90.00
_cell.angle_beta   90.00
_cell.angle_gamma   90.00
#
_symmetry.space_group_name_H-M   'P 1'
#
loop_
_entity.id
_entity.type
_entity.pdbx_description
1 polymer ?
#
loop_
_entity_poly.entity_id
_entity_poly.type
_entity_poly.pdbx_seq_one_letter_code
_entity_poly.pdbx_strand_id
1 'polypeptide(L)'
;MTIQEQYENLEKTVRGYNPAADFQHIRAAFEFAAEAHKDQKRKSGEPYIIHPLAVAQIVAEELRLDSESIEAALLHDVIEDTAATHEQVSKLFSPTIADLVEGVSKLTRIQYATKEDEQMENLRKMLIAMSKDIRVILIKISDRLHNMRTMEYQSPAKQKQKSLETMEIYAPIAHRLGMQRIKWELEDLSLKYLDPIGYEEIVSKLEAKHQEYEDFMRRIQIQIDDRLKELDIDHIVYGRMKHPYSIYRKMFNQNKSLDEIFDLFAFRVIVNTVGDCYNVLGVIHDLYKPILGRFKDYIGTPKPNGYQSLHTTVIGADGLPFEVQIRTKEMHEIAEYGVAAHWKYKQNGQGAGTEGRYEWVRRLLENQEGADAEDYIHSLKIDMFSDEVFVFTPGGDVQNLPAGATPIDFAYAIHSAVGNRMVGAKVNGRIVTLDHVLKNGDIVEILTSKNAKGPSRDWMKIARSSEARSKIRQWFKKEKKEENIANGRAAFEAELKHCGISMKDVLSPEMLPVLLKRVSYGSLDDMYAAIGYGGFTAQKAVSRIQGELNRVAKLHQAEKAAEELAEAKPAEPAKQPSAPKRVKSEQGIIVEGLDNCLVKFSKCCTPVPGDDIIGFITRGDGVSVHRCDCPNASEETRSQPGQEGRWIKVSWGGDTNDSYPTILEVVCKDRQGLLLDISAALSTTNTFVLGINSRSTEDQFAIFRLEIRVKDGAQLKSVMNKLNQISGVLKVNRPAG
;
A
#
# COMPACT_ATOMS: atom_id res chain seq x y z
N MET A 1 -8.30 -17.68 30.59
CA MET A 1 -9.78 -17.76 30.49
C MET A 1 -10.13 -19.02 29.71
N THR A 2 -11.08 -19.81 30.19
CA THR A 2 -11.63 -20.94 29.43
C THR A 2 -12.44 -20.44 28.24
N ILE A 3 -12.69 -21.30 27.24
CA ILE A 3 -13.53 -20.97 26.07
C ILE A 3 -14.93 -20.53 26.52
N GLN A 4 -15.47 -21.17 27.55
CA GLN A 4 -16.78 -20.84 28.10
C GLN A 4 -16.78 -19.44 28.77
N GLU A 5 -15.76 -19.09 29.52
CA GLU A 5 -15.62 -17.75 30.14
C GLU A 5 -15.48 -16.66 29.06
N GLN A 6 -14.78 -16.94 27.96
CA GLN A 6 -14.68 -15.99 26.82
C GLN A 6 -16.03 -15.81 26.14
N TYR A 7 -16.83 -16.86 25.95
CA TYR A 7 -18.17 -16.75 25.41
C TYR A 7 -19.11 -15.95 26.35
N GLU A 8 -19.05 -16.20 27.66
CA GLU A 8 -19.83 -15.46 28.64
C GLU A 8 -19.46 -13.97 28.66
N ASN A 9 -18.19 -13.64 28.45
CA ASN A 9 -17.74 -12.27 28.28
C ASN A 9 -18.31 -11.63 27.03
N LEU A 10 -18.34 -12.34 25.90
CA LEU A 10 -18.98 -11.88 24.66
C LEU A 10 -20.46 -11.61 24.89
N GLU A 11 -21.19 -12.55 25.49
CA GLU A 11 -22.61 -12.40 25.80
C GLU A 11 -22.87 -11.18 26.71
N LYS A 12 -22.07 -11.00 27.75
CA LYS A 12 -22.14 -9.85 28.66
C LYS A 12 -21.90 -8.53 27.92
N THR A 13 -20.92 -8.50 27.03
CA THR A 13 -20.60 -7.33 26.21
C THR A 13 -21.77 -6.96 25.31
N VAL A 14 -22.33 -7.93 24.58
CA VAL A 14 -23.48 -7.72 23.69
C VAL A 14 -24.71 -7.24 24.48
N ARG A 15 -25.00 -7.86 25.65
CA ARG A 15 -26.09 -7.42 26.55
C ARG A 15 -25.96 -5.97 26.98
N GLY A 16 -24.73 -5.49 27.15
CA GLY A 16 -24.45 -4.12 27.58
C GLY A 16 -24.89 -3.04 26.58
N TYR A 17 -24.91 -3.33 25.29
CA TYR A 17 -25.32 -2.37 24.26
C TYR A 17 -26.54 -2.78 23.44
N ASN A 18 -26.85 -4.07 23.36
CA ASN A 18 -28.02 -4.63 22.65
C ASN A 18 -28.71 -5.70 23.50
N PRO A 19 -29.47 -5.30 24.53
CA PRO A 19 -30.15 -6.26 25.41
C PRO A 19 -31.28 -7.05 24.73
N ALA A 20 -31.75 -6.59 23.56
CA ALA A 20 -32.78 -7.27 22.76
C ALA A 20 -32.21 -8.27 21.74
N ALA A 21 -30.90 -8.52 21.74
CA ALA A 21 -30.26 -9.50 20.86
C ALA A 21 -30.79 -10.92 21.12
N ASP A 22 -30.85 -11.74 20.06
CA ASP A 22 -31.18 -13.17 20.18
C ASP A 22 -29.97 -13.97 20.67
N PHE A 23 -29.85 -14.07 21.99
CA PHE A 23 -28.75 -14.79 22.62
C PHE A 23 -28.80 -16.31 22.41
N GLN A 24 -29.97 -16.87 22.11
CA GLN A 24 -30.08 -18.29 21.78
C GLN A 24 -29.46 -18.56 20.41
N HIS A 25 -29.70 -17.67 19.45
CA HIS A 25 -29.14 -17.76 18.11
C HIS A 25 -27.63 -17.53 18.09
N ILE A 26 -27.14 -16.54 18.83
CA ILE A 26 -25.68 -16.30 19.02
C ILE A 26 -25.01 -17.53 19.64
N ARG A 27 -25.64 -18.16 20.64
CA ARG A 27 -25.14 -19.38 21.27
C ARG A 27 -25.07 -20.55 20.29
N ALA A 28 -26.12 -20.74 19.50
CA ALA A 28 -26.17 -21.76 18.46
C ALA A 28 -25.04 -21.57 17.42
N ALA A 29 -24.75 -20.33 17.03
CA ALA A 29 -23.63 -20.01 16.14
C ALA A 29 -22.28 -20.36 16.74
N PHE A 30 -22.07 -20.03 18.01
CA PHE A 30 -20.86 -20.41 18.74
C PHE A 30 -20.71 -21.95 18.83
N GLU A 31 -21.75 -22.68 19.23
CA GLU A 31 -21.71 -24.14 19.37
C GLU A 31 -21.47 -24.82 18.01
N PHE A 32 -22.10 -24.32 16.93
CA PHE A 32 -21.86 -24.81 15.59
C PHE A 32 -20.43 -24.58 15.13
N ALA A 33 -19.88 -23.39 15.35
CA ALA A 33 -18.48 -23.08 15.01
C ALA A 33 -17.50 -23.93 15.84
N ALA A 34 -17.78 -24.14 17.15
CA ALA A 34 -16.96 -24.97 18.02
C ALA A 34 -16.93 -26.43 17.58
N GLU A 35 -18.05 -27.00 17.18
CA GLU A 35 -18.10 -28.35 16.66
C GLU A 35 -17.43 -28.48 15.29
N ALA A 36 -17.63 -27.50 14.38
CA ALA A 36 -17.04 -27.50 13.05
C ALA A 36 -15.50 -27.43 13.09
N HIS A 37 -14.92 -26.75 14.07
CA HIS A 37 -13.47 -26.56 14.25
C HIS A 37 -12.86 -27.45 15.36
N LYS A 38 -13.56 -28.44 15.90
CA LYS A 38 -13.14 -29.21 17.08
C LYS A 38 -11.75 -29.87 16.95
N ASP A 39 -11.41 -30.33 15.75
CA ASP A 39 -10.14 -31.01 15.46
C ASP A 39 -9.03 -30.08 15.01
N GLN A 40 -9.33 -28.80 14.90
CA GLN A 40 -8.38 -27.80 14.41
C GLN A 40 -7.69 -27.06 15.57
N LYS A 41 -6.41 -26.76 15.38
CA LYS A 41 -5.59 -25.98 16.33
C LYS A 41 -4.91 -24.82 15.61
N ARG A 42 -4.76 -23.72 16.32
CA ARG A 42 -3.93 -22.61 15.89
C ARG A 42 -2.43 -22.94 15.98
N LYS A 43 -1.59 -22.11 15.39
CA LYS A 43 -0.12 -22.26 15.52
C LYS A 43 0.39 -22.05 16.95
N SER A 44 -0.37 -21.36 17.80
CA SER A 44 -0.15 -21.26 19.25
C SER A 44 -0.37 -22.57 20.00
N GLY A 45 -1.01 -23.56 19.35
CA GLY A 45 -1.42 -24.84 19.98
C GLY A 45 -2.82 -24.82 20.59
N GLU A 46 -3.47 -23.66 20.67
CA GLU A 46 -4.82 -23.49 21.20
C GLU A 46 -5.91 -24.01 20.24
N PRO A 47 -7.11 -24.38 20.75
CA PRO A 47 -8.26 -24.71 19.90
C PRO A 47 -8.61 -23.58 18.94
N TYR A 48 -8.99 -23.92 17.69
CA TYR A 48 -9.24 -22.93 16.65
C TYR A 48 -10.37 -21.98 16.99
N ILE A 49 -11.42 -22.44 17.68
CA ILE A 49 -12.61 -21.66 18.07
C ILE A 49 -12.29 -20.37 18.84
N ILE A 50 -11.14 -20.29 19.51
CA ILE A 50 -10.70 -19.06 20.20
C ILE A 50 -10.57 -17.89 19.22
N HIS A 51 -10.23 -18.14 17.95
CA HIS A 51 -10.12 -17.11 16.94
C HIS A 51 -11.48 -16.50 16.55
N PRO A 52 -12.47 -17.26 16.06
CA PRO A 52 -13.79 -16.71 15.79
C PRO A 52 -14.42 -16.02 17.00
N LEU A 53 -14.22 -16.58 18.20
CA LEU A 53 -14.72 -15.98 19.43
C LEU A 53 -14.07 -14.62 19.72
N ALA A 54 -12.75 -14.51 19.54
CA ALA A 54 -12.04 -13.23 19.69
C ALA A 54 -12.42 -12.22 18.60
N VAL A 55 -12.66 -12.65 17.36
CA VAL A 55 -13.16 -11.78 16.29
C VAL A 55 -14.56 -11.25 16.64
N ALA A 56 -15.47 -12.12 17.10
CA ALA A 56 -16.80 -11.71 17.57
C ALA A 56 -16.72 -10.73 18.76
N GLN A 57 -15.77 -10.94 19.68
CA GLN A 57 -15.53 -10.03 20.80
C GLN A 57 -15.08 -8.64 20.30
N ILE A 58 -14.18 -8.58 19.32
CA ILE A 58 -13.74 -7.31 18.68
C ILE A 58 -14.95 -6.62 18.01
N VAL A 59 -15.78 -7.36 17.28
CA VAL A 59 -17.00 -6.84 16.64
C VAL A 59 -17.97 -6.28 17.69
N ALA A 60 -18.11 -6.94 18.84
CA ALA A 60 -18.97 -6.49 19.93
C ALA A 60 -18.42 -5.27 20.67
N GLU A 61 -17.13 -5.27 21.06
CA GLU A 61 -16.52 -4.22 21.88
C GLU A 61 -16.18 -2.97 21.09
N GLU A 62 -15.51 -3.18 19.94
CA GLU A 62 -14.95 -2.08 19.16
C GLU A 62 -15.94 -1.51 18.14
N LEU A 63 -16.93 -2.29 17.69
CA LEU A 63 -17.85 -1.87 16.63
C LEU A 63 -19.31 -1.83 17.07
N ARG A 64 -19.69 -2.56 18.11
CA ARG A 64 -21.07 -2.64 18.66
C ARG A 64 -22.12 -2.96 17.60
N LEU A 65 -21.82 -3.93 16.71
CA LEU A 65 -22.70 -4.32 15.61
C LEU A 65 -23.91 -5.16 16.09
N ASP A 66 -24.81 -5.44 15.14
CA ASP A 66 -26.03 -6.24 15.37
C ASP A 66 -25.74 -7.73 15.61
N SER A 67 -26.77 -8.48 16.00
CA SER A 67 -26.68 -9.91 16.30
C SER A 67 -26.21 -10.72 15.10
N GLU A 68 -26.73 -10.42 13.88
CA GLU A 68 -26.32 -11.10 12.65
C GLU A 68 -24.82 -10.94 12.38
N SER A 69 -24.25 -9.75 12.66
CA SER A 69 -22.81 -9.50 12.52
C SER A 69 -21.99 -10.30 13.53
N ILE A 70 -22.46 -10.44 14.76
CA ILE A 70 -21.81 -11.26 15.80
C ILE A 70 -21.83 -12.75 15.40
N GLU A 71 -22.98 -13.24 14.94
CA GLU A 71 -23.13 -14.61 14.45
C GLU A 71 -22.24 -14.86 13.22
N ALA A 72 -22.23 -13.94 12.24
CA ALA A 72 -21.35 -14.01 11.09
C ALA A 72 -19.86 -13.99 11.48
N ALA A 73 -19.48 -13.22 12.51
CA ALA A 73 -18.12 -13.22 13.03
C ALA A 73 -17.73 -14.53 13.71
N LEU A 74 -18.67 -15.19 14.42
CA LEU A 74 -18.44 -16.52 14.99
C LEU A 74 -18.31 -17.60 13.90
N LEU A 75 -18.96 -17.43 12.75
CA LEU A 75 -19.03 -18.40 11.66
C LEU A 75 -18.09 -18.10 10.49
N HIS A 76 -17.29 -17.02 10.52
CA HIS A 76 -16.63 -16.47 9.34
C HIS A 76 -15.67 -17.43 8.62
N ASP A 77 -15.01 -18.34 9.35
CA ASP A 77 -14.08 -19.34 8.80
C ASP A 77 -14.74 -20.71 8.54
N VAL A 78 -15.99 -20.90 8.99
CA VAL A 78 -16.63 -22.23 8.93
C VAL A 78 -16.79 -22.73 7.49
N ILE A 79 -17.17 -21.87 6.54
CA ILE A 79 -17.33 -22.26 5.12
C ILE A 79 -15.94 -22.43 4.44
N GLU A 80 -14.93 -21.70 4.87
CA GLU A 80 -13.59 -21.77 4.26
C GLU A 80 -12.78 -22.98 4.73
N ASP A 81 -12.78 -23.23 6.04
CA ASP A 81 -11.86 -24.14 6.69
C ASP A 81 -12.50 -25.47 7.14
N THR A 82 -13.81 -25.67 6.91
CA THR A 82 -14.51 -26.89 7.27
C THR A 82 -15.37 -27.46 6.12
N ALA A 83 -16.09 -28.54 6.38
CA ALA A 83 -17.00 -29.13 5.40
C ALA A 83 -18.38 -28.45 5.31
N ALA A 84 -18.63 -27.41 6.11
CA ALA A 84 -19.91 -26.70 6.11
C ALA A 84 -20.09 -25.90 4.82
N THR A 85 -21.34 -25.86 4.32
CA THR A 85 -21.71 -25.18 3.07
C THR A 85 -22.52 -23.93 3.35
N HIS A 86 -22.53 -22.99 2.38
CA HIS A 86 -23.40 -21.81 2.41
C HIS A 86 -24.87 -22.18 2.65
N GLU A 87 -25.36 -23.24 1.98
CA GLU A 87 -26.76 -23.71 2.13
C GLU A 87 -27.06 -24.20 3.56
N GLN A 88 -26.11 -24.86 4.20
CA GLN A 88 -26.29 -25.31 5.59
C GLN A 88 -26.35 -24.12 6.55
N VAL A 89 -25.43 -23.15 6.43
CA VAL A 89 -25.44 -21.93 7.25
C VAL A 89 -26.71 -21.12 6.99
N SER A 90 -27.15 -20.99 5.75
CA SER A 90 -28.38 -20.30 5.37
C SER A 90 -29.66 -20.93 5.97
N LYS A 91 -29.70 -22.25 6.05
CA LYS A 91 -30.85 -22.99 6.65
C LYS A 91 -30.88 -22.93 8.17
N LEU A 92 -29.70 -22.97 8.81
CA LEU A 92 -29.58 -23.01 10.28
C LEU A 92 -29.71 -21.63 10.92
N PHE A 93 -29.22 -20.61 10.25
CA PHE A 93 -29.18 -19.24 10.77
C PHE A 93 -30.03 -18.30 9.92
N SER A 94 -29.46 -17.73 8.87
CA SER A 94 -30.24 -16.94 7.88
C SER A 94 -29.47 -16.82 6.54
N PRO A 95 -30.20 -16.51 5.43
CA PRO A 95 -29.53 -16.15 4.18
C PRO A 95 -28.55 -14.98 4.33
N THR A 96 -28.90 -13.97 5.10
CA THR A 96 -28.06 -12.79 5.37
C THR A 96 -26.75 -13.19 6.03
N ILE A 97 -26.79 -14.02 7.07
CA ILE A 97 -25.60 -14.51 7.78
C ILE A 97 -24.73 -15.34 6.84
N ALA A 98 -25.33 -16.23 6.05
CA ALA A 98 -24.59 -17.05 5.08
C ALA A 98 -23.90 -16.19 4.02
N ASP A 99 -24.56 -15.14 3.52
CA ASP A 99 -24.00 -14.20 2.54
C ASP A 99 -22.84 -13.37 3.15
N LEU A 100 -22.97 -12.96 4.41
CA LEU A 100 -21.89 -12.28 5.14
C LEU A 100 -20.67 -13.19 5.29
N VAL A 101 -20.87 -14.42 5.74
CA VAL A 101 -19.78 -15.43 5.92
C VAL A 101 -19.11 -15.73 4.59
N GLU A 102 -19.90 -15.97 3.53
CA GLU A 102 -19.35 -16.20 2.18
C GLU A 102 -18.60 -14.98 1.66
N GLY A 103 -19.09 -13.76 1.92
CA GLY A 103 -18.46 -12.50 1.55
C GLY A 103 -17.07 -12.36 2.19
N VAL A 104 -16.93 -12.73 3.45
CA VAL A 104 -15.64 -12.72 4.17
C VAL A 104 -14.67 -13.76 3.61
N SER A 105 -15.15 -14.98 3.28
CA SER A 105 -14.37 -16.13 2.79
C SER A 105 -13.90 -15.98 1.34
N LYS A 106 -14.73 -15.47 0.42
CA LYS A 106 -14.43 -15.36 -1.02
C LYS A 106 -13.25 -14.45 -1.36
N LEU A 107 -12.73 -13.72 -0.38
CA LEU A 107 -11.57 -12.82 -0.56
C LEU A 107 -10.23 -13.57 -0.70
N THR A 108 -10.18 -14.91 -0.56
CA THR A 108 -8.94 -15.69 -0.40
C THR A 108 -8.61 -16.72 -1.49
N ARG A 109 -9.54 -17.09 -2.42
CA ARG A 109 -9.41 -18.31 -3.25
C ARG A 109 -9.20 -18.12 -4.75
N ILE A 110 -8.11 -17.50 -5.26
CA ILE A 110 -7.73 -17.67 -6.67
C ILE A 110 -6.20 -17.71 -6.81
N GLN A 111 -5.67 -18.63 -7.65
CA GLN A 111 -4.26 -18.66 -8.03
C GLN A 111 -4.02 -17.66 -9.17
N TYR A 112 -3.09 -16.73 -8.97
CA TYR A 112 -2.74 -15.68 -9.91
C TYR A 112 -1.35 -15.88 -10.50
N ALA A 113 -1.09 -15.25 -11.64
CA ALA A 113 0.19 -15.34 -12.33
C ALA A 113 1.27 -14.50 -11.64
N THR A 114 0.90 -13.40 -10.99
CA THR A 114 1.81 -12.51 -10.24
C THR A 114 1.22 -12.15 -8.87
N LYS A 115 2.08 -11.74 -7.93
CA LYS A 115 1.64 -11.26 -6.60
C LYS A 115 0.82 -9.96 -6.69
N GLU A 116 1.17 -9.11 -7.65
CA GLU A 116 0.50 -7.84 -7.91
C GLU A 116 -0.93 -8.07 -8.40
N ASP A 117 -1.13 -9.01 -9.33
CA ASP A 117 -2.46 -9.41 -9.82
C ASP A 117 -3.32 -10.01 -8.70
N GLU A 118 -2.71 -10.81 -7.80
CA GLU A 118 -3.38 -11.38 -6.63
C GLU A 118 -3.86 -10.28 -5.67
N GLN A 119 -3.01 -9.32 -5.34
CA GLN A 119 -3.35 -8.21 -4.46
C GLN A 119 -4.45 -7.33 -5.03
N MET A 120 -4.39 -7.04 -6.33
CA MET A 120 -5.39 -6.24 -7.03
C MET A 120 -6.76 -6.90 -7.01
N GLU A 121 -6.82 -8.17 -7.39
CA GLU A 121 -8.11 -8.86 -7.47
C GLU A 121 -8.71 -9.13 -6.09
N ASN A 122 -7.88 -9.36 -5.06
CA ASN A 122 -8.33 -9.45 -3.68
C ASN A 122 -8.94 -8.12 -3.21
N LEU A 123 -8.28 -7.01 -3.51
CA LEU A 123 -8.80 -5.67 -3.19
C LEU A 123 -10.09 -5.37 -3.95
N ARG A 124 -10.16 -5.73 -5.23
CA ARG A 124 -11.37 -5.60 -6.04
C ARG A 124 -12.55 -6.35 -5.46
N LYS A 125 -12.36 -7.62 -5.12
CA LYS A 125 -13.42 -8.45 -4.51
C LYS A 125 -13.90 -7.87 -3.19
N MET A 126 -12.95 -7.38 -2.38
CA MET A 126 -13.25 -6.72 -1.13
C MET A 126 -14.13 -5.48 -1.33
N LEU A 127 -13.81 -4.63 -2.31
CA LEU A 127 -14.64 -3.46 -2.65
C LEU A 127 -16.03 -3.86 -3.17
N ILE A 128 -16.13 -4.91 -3.99
CA ILE A 128 -17.41 -5.44 -4.48
C ILE A 128 -18.25 -6.00 -3.31
N ALA A 129 -17.62 -6.74 -2.38
CA ALA A 129 -18.32 -7.24 -1.20
C ALA A 129 -18.81 -6.09 -0.31
N MET A 130 -17.96 -5.06 -0.09
CA MET A 130 -18.34 -3.83 0.64
C MET A 130 -19.54 -3.11 0.00
N SER A 131 -19.63 -3.08 -1.33
CA SER A 131 -20.73 -2.41 -2.03
C SER A 131 -22.07 -3.11 -1.83
N LYS A 132 -22.05 -4.42 -1.51
CA LYS A 132 -23.24 -5.21 -1.19
C LYS A 132 -23.64 -5.07 0.27
N ASP A 133 -22.69 -5.30 1.17
CA ASP A 133 -22.89 -5.16 2.61
C ASP A 133 -21.58 -4.76 3.30
N ILE A 134 -21.57 -3.60 3.94
CA ILE A 134 -20.39 -3.07 4.64
C ILE A 134 -19.95 -3.95 5.81
N ARG A 135 -20.85 -4.75 6.39
CA ARG A 135 -20.53 -5.64 7.53
C ARG A 135 -19.45 -6.66 7.17
N VAL A 136 -19.36 -7.08 5.91
CA VAL A 136 -18.31 -7.99 5.42
C VAL A 136 -16.92 -7.43 5.70
N ILE A 137 -16.67 -6.16 5.38
CA ILE A 137 -15.36 -5.56 5.62
C ILE A 137 -15.10 -5.26 7.09
N LEU A 138 -16.14 -4.93 7.86
CA LEU A 138 -16.02 -4.71 9.30
C LEU A 138 -15.59 -5.98 10.03
N ILE A 139 -16.19 -7.13 9.68
CA ILE A 139 -15.78 -8.44 10.19
C ILE A 139 -14.36 -8.78 9.71
N LYS A 140 -14.04 -8.53 8.44
CA LYS A 140 -12.69 -8.82 7.89
C LYS A 140 -11.59 -7.99 8.53
N ILE A 141 -11.84 -6.72 8.87
CA ILE A 141 -10.89 -5.88 9.60
C ILE A 141 -10.72 -6.40 11.05
N SER A 142 -11.79 -6.88 11.67
CA SER A 142 -11.73 -7.49 13.01
C SER A 142 -10.95 -8.80 13.01
N ASP A 143 -11.13 -9.65 11.99
CA ASP A 143 -10.31 -10.84 11.74
C ASP A 143 -8.83 -10.46 11.57
N ARG A 144 -8.54 -9.46 10.73
CA ARG A 144 -7.17 -8.97 10.53
C ARG A 144 -6.55 -8.46 11.84
N LEU A 145 -7.30 -7.72 12.64
CA LEU A 145 -6.81 -7.20 13.93
C LEU A 145 -6.44 -8.33 14.87
N HIS A 146 -7.32 -9.35 15.01
CA HIS A 146 -6.98 -10.50 15.85
C HIS A 146 -5.79 -11.28 15.32
N ASN A 147 -5.69 -11.45 14.00
CA ASN A 147 -4.52 -12.09 13.38
C ASN A 147 -3.23 -11.29 13.63
N MET A 148 -3.28 -9.95 13.65
CA MET A 148 -2.12 -9.11 13.99
C MET A 148 -1.76 -9.20 15.48
N ARG A 149 -2.73 -9.28 16.38
CA ARG A 149 -2.50 -9.48 17.83
C ARG A 149 -1.79 -10.81 18.14
N THR A 150 -2.00 -11.83 17.28
CA THR A 150 -1.40 -13.17 17.44
C THR A 150 -0.28 -13.46 16.44
N MET A 151 0.31 -12.41 15.84
CA MET A 151 1.31 -12.55 14.77
C MET A 151 2.65 -13.14 15.23
N GLU A 152 2.94 -13.11 16.53
CA GLU A 152 4.17 -13.64 17.12
C GLU A 152 4.38 -15.14 16.85
N TYR A 153 3.30 -15.91 16.69
CA TYR A 153 3.34 -17.35 16.38
C TYR A 153 3.61 -17.65 14.89
N GLN A 154 3.77 -16.64 14.04
CA GLN A 154 4.03 -16.82 12.62
C GLN A 154 5.52 -16.72 12.30
N SER A 155 5.94 -17.30 11.15
CA SER A 155 7.33 -17.15 10.68
C SER A 155 7.68 -15.70 10.34
N PRO A 156 8.96 -15.27 10.50
CA PRO A 156 9.37 -13.88 10.22
C PRO A 156 9.00 -13.38 8.82
N ALA A 157 9.09 -14.25 7.81
CA ALA A 157 8.69 -13.90 6.43
C ALA A 157 7.19 -13.61 6.35
N LYS A 158 6.35 -14.40 7.04
CA LYS A 158 4.89 -14.23 7.06
C LYS A 158 4.49 -13.03 7.92
N GLN A 159 5.21 -12.75 9.01
CA GLN A 159 5.04 -11.55 9.83
C GLN A 159 5.22 -10.29 8.98
N LYS A 160 6.33 -10.16 8.24
CA LYS A 160 6.59 -9.01 7.34
C LYS A 160 5.55 -8.89 6.24
N GLN A 161 5.21 -10.00 5.56
CA GLN A 161 4.24 -10.00 4.48
C GLN A 161 2.86 -9.52 4.96
N LYS A 162 2.36 -10.09 6.08
CA LYS A 162 1.03 -9.76 6.61
C LYS A 162 0.98 -8.36 7.21
N SER A 163 2.07 -7.90 7.82
CA SER A 163 2.18 -6.52 8.33
C SER A 163 2.19 -5.50 7.19
N LEU A 164 2.88 -5.77 6.08
CA LEU A 164 2.88 -4.92 4.90
C LEU A 164 1.47 -4.83 4.28
N GLU A 165 0.82 -5.97 4.07
CA GLU A 165 -0.57 -6.05 3.59
C GLU A 165 -1.53 -5.27 4.51
N THR A 166 -1.35 -5.39 5.83
CA THR A 166 -2.17 -4.67 6.81
C THR A 166 -1.97 -3.17 6.70
N MET A 167 -0.73 -2.72 6.58
CA MET A 167 -0.37 -1.31 6.46
C MET A 167 -0.84 -0.69 5.15
N GLU A 168 -0.76 -1.45 4.04
CA GLU A 168 -1.10 -0.96 2.71
C GLU A 168 -2.59 -1.04 2.36
N ILE A 169 -3.36 -1.91 3.02
CA ILE A 169 -4.77 -2.17 2.65
C ILE A 169 -5.71 -1.93 3.83
N TYR A 170 -5.53 -2.66 4.93
CA TYR A 170 -6.54 -2.70 6.01
C TYR A 170 -6.55 -1.43 6.87
N ALA A 171 -5.39 -0.90 7.25
CA ALA A 171 -5.31 0.32 8.05
C ALA A 171 -5.89 1.55 7.32
N PRO A 172 -5.65 1.76 6.01
CA PRO A 172 -6.31 2.81 5.24
C PRO A 172 -7.82 2.65 5.11
N ILE A 173 -8.31 1.43 4.92
CA ILE A 173 -9.75 1.17 4.87
C ILE A 173 -10.38 1.49 6.24
N ALA A 174 -9.76 1.03 7.33
CA ALA A 174 -10.21 1.37 8.68
C ALA A 174 -10.23 2.90 8.91
N HIS A 175 -9.23 3.62 8.39
CA HIS A 175 -9.20 5.09 8.43
C HIS A 175 -10.38 5.73 7.69
N ARG A 176 -10.66 5.28 6.46
CA ARG A 176 -11.79 5.80 5.67
C ARG A 176 -13.14 5.48 6.25
N LEU A 177 -13.26 4.32 6.90
CA LEU A 177 -14.47 3.95 7.64
C LEU A 177 -14.60 4.65 8.99
N GLY A 178 -13.63 5.51 9.37
CA GLY A 178 -13.63 6.24 10.62
C GLY A 178 -13.25 5.42 11.86
N MET A 179 -12.84 4.16 11.70
CA MET A 179 -12.50 3.22 12.78
C MET A 179 -11.10 3.53 13.35
N GLN A 180 -10.95 4.70 13.99
CA GLN A 180 -9.63 5.22 14.37
C GLN A 180 -8.89 4.31 15.35
N ARG A 181 -9.58 3.70 16.31
CA ARG A 181 -8.99 2.84 17.33
C ARG A 181 -8.36 1.59 16.69
N ILE A 182 -9.12 0.91 15.85
CA ILE A 182 -8.64 -0.28 15.12
C ILE A 182 -7.50 0.10 14.17
N LYS A 183 -7.62 1.22 13.46
CA LYS A 183 -6.56 1.72 12.57
C LYS A 183 -5.23 1.88 13.32
N TRP A 184 -5.23 2.57 14.44
CA TRP A 184 -3.99 2.81 15.20
C TRP A 184 -3.37 1.51 15.70
N GLU A 185 -4.17 0.60 16.22
CA GLU A 185 -3.67 -0.69 16.67
C GLU A 185 -3.09 -1.52 15.53
N LEU A 186 -3.74 -1.54 14.36
CA LEU A 186 -3.22 -2.19 13.16
C LEU A 186 -1.88 -1.59 12.72
N GLU A 187 -1.76 -0.25 12.74
CA GLU A 187 -0.52 0.46 12.39
C GLU A 187 0.60 0.15 13.38
N ASP A 188 0.35 0.21 14.69
CA ASP A 188 1.33 -0.06 15.73
C ASP A 188 1.82 -1.52 15.72
N LEU A 189 0.89 -2.48 15.61
CA LEU A 189 1.22 -3.90 15.49
C LEU A 189 2.01 -4.19 14.21
N SER A 190 1.69 -3.52 13.10
CA SER A 190 2.43 -3.69 11.85
C SER A 190 3.84 -3.11 11.93
N LEU A 191 4.02 -1.95 12.54
CA LEU A 191 5.32 -1.31 12.73
C LEU A 191 6.27 -2.24 13.51
N LYS A 192 5.77 -2.89 14.57
CA LYS A 192 6.55 -3.84 15.40
C LYS A 192 7.25 -4.93 14.57
N TYR A 193 6.67 -5.36 13.45
CA TYR A 193 7.24 -6.41 12.60
C TYR A 193 7.90 -5.89 11.32
N LEU A 194 7.56 -4.68 10.87
CA LEU A 194 8.16 -4.05 9.69
C LEU A 194 9.49 -3.36 10.01
N ASP A 195 9.54 -2.63 11.11
CA ASP A 195 10.74 -2.00 11.65
C ASP A 195 10.81 -2.15 13.17
N PRO A 196 11.24 -3.33 13.65
CA PRO A 196 11.35 -3.61 15.08
C PRO A 196 12.28 -2.64 15.81
N ILE A 197 13.37 -2.21 15.15
CA ILE A 197 14.36 -1.31 15.75
C ILE A 197 13.74 0.08 15.99
N GLY A 198 13.11 0.64 14.96
CA GLY A 198 12.44 1.94 15.08
C GLY A 198 11.27 1.91 16.07
N TYR A 199 10.54 0.80 16.14
CA TYR A 199 9.48 0.60 17.13
C TYR A 199 10.03 0.59 18.56
N GLU A 200 11.06 -0.23 18.82
CA GLU A 200 11.72 -0.37 20.13
C GLU A 200 12.33 0.96 20.61
N GLU A 201 12.97 1.70 19.71
CA GLU A 201 13.54 3.02 20.02
C GLU A 201 12.47 3.99 20.52
N ILE A 202 11.30 4.03 19.87
CA ILE A 202 10.21 4.92 20.28
C ILE A 202 9.62 4.46 21.61
N VAL A 203 9.32 3.17 21.75
CA VAL A 203 8.72 2.62 22.97
C VAL A 203 9.65 2.85 24.18
N SER A 204 10.94 2.54 24.05
CA SER A 204 11.92 2.75 25.12
C SER A 204 12.05 4.23 25.54
N LYS A 205 12.04 5.16 24.57
CA LYS A 205 12.06 6.61 24.86
C LYS A 205 10.80 7.08 25.58
N LEU A 206 9.63 6.55 25.21
CA LEU A 206 8.36 6.86 25.88
C LEU A 206 8.31 6.28 27.30
N GLU A 207 8.78 5.04 27.49
CA GLU A 207 8.84 4.38 28.79
C GLU A 207 9.82 5.10 29.73
N ALA A 208 10.97 5.53 29.23
CA ALA A 208 11.96 6.26 30.04
C ALA A 208 11.43 7.57 30.66
N LYS A 209 10.44 8.20 30.01
CA LYS A 209 9.80 9.44 30.47
C LYS A 209 8.37 9.25 30.96
N HIS A 210 7.93 8.01 31.14
CA HIS A 210 6.52 7.66 31.42
C HIS A 210 5.97 8.44 32.62
N GLN A 211 6.70 8.42 33.76
CA GLN A 211 6.25 9.10 35.00
C GLN A 211 6.12 10.62 34.82
N GLU A 212 7.09 11.25 34.18
CA GLU A 212 7.07 12.69 33.88
C GLU A 212 5.85 13.06 33.01
N TYR A 213 5.57 12.21 32.02
CA TYR A 213 4.44 12.40 31.09
C TYR A 213 3.09 12.18 31.75
N GLU A 214 2.96 11.19 32.63
CA GLU A 214 1.75 10.95 33.39
C GLU A 214 1.46 12.12 34.35
N ASP A 215 2.47 12.62 35.08
CA ASP A 215 2.31 13.75 35.99
C ASP A 215 1.93 15.03 35.23
N PHE A 216 2.52 15.26 34.05
CA PHE A 216 2.15 16.36 33.16
C PHE A 216 0.67 16.24 32.74
N MET A 217 0.27 15.09 32.21
CA MET A 217 -1.11 14.88 31.74
C MET A 217 -2.13 15.05 32.87
N ARG A 218 -1.82 14.53 34.06
CA ARG A 218 -2.69 14.65 35.24
C ARG A 218 -2.88 16.11 35.64
N ARG A 219 -1.80 16.91 35.66
CA ARG A 219 -1.89 18.35 36.03
C ARG A 219 -2.77 19.12 35.05
N ILE A 220 -2.54 18.96 33.75
CA ILE A 220 -3.32 19.63 32.70
C ILE A 220 -4.79 19.21 32.75
N GLN A 221 -5.05 17.91 32.94
CA GLN A 221 -6.42 17.40 33.06
C GLN A 221 -7.18 18.03 34.24
N ILE A 222 -6.55 18.12 35.42
CA ILE A 222 -7.15 18.73 36.61
C ILE A 222 -7.42 20.21 36.33
N GLN A 223 -6.47 20.98 35.76
CA GLN A 223 -6.66 22.41 35.49
C GLN A 223 -7.82 22.68 34.54
N ILE A 224 -7.96 21.84 33.48
CA ILE A 224 -9.09 21.97 32.55
C ILE A 224 -10.40 21.59 33.24
N ASP A 225 -10.42 20.49 33.97
CA ASP A 225 -11.60 19.98 34.69
C ASP A 225 -12.12 20.99 35.73
N ASP A 226 -11.24 21.56 36.58
CA ASP A 226 -11.59 22.54 37.58
C ASP A 226 -12.17 23.81 36.94
N ARG A 227 -11.53 24.32 35.86
CA ARG A 227 -12.00 25.54 35.21
C ARG A 227 -13.34 25.36 34.49
N LEU A 228 -13.61 24.19 33.92
CA LEU A 228 -14.89 23.89 33.27
C LEU A 228 -16.00 23.68 34.30
N LYS A 229 -15.69 23.11 35.48
CA LYS A 229 -16.63 23.01 36.62
C LYS A 229 -17.03 24.38 37.18
N GLU A 230 -16.07 25.29 37.29
CA GLU A 230 -16.39 26.69 37.74
C GLU A 230 -17.41 27.39 36.83
N LEU A 231 -17.43 26.99 35.52
CA LEU A 231 -18.33 27.55 34.52
C LEU A 231 -19.61 26.74 34.31
N ASP A 232 -19.85 25.71 35.14
CA ASP A 232 -21.03 24.83 35.09
C ASP A 232 -21.22 24.16 33.70
N ILE A 233 -20.13 23.82 33.04
CA ILE A 233 -20.15 23.12 31.77
C ILE A 233 -20.05 21.61 32.05
N ASP A 234 -21.08 20.82 31.67
CA ASP A 234 -21.03 19.36 31.76
C ASP A 234 -20.02 18.81 30.73
N HIS A 235 -19.00 18.12 31.21
CA HIS A 235 -17.88 17.69 30.39
C HIS A 235 -17.20 16.41 30.89
N ILE A 236 -16.46 15.77 30.01
CA ILE A 236 -15.54 14.68 30.32
C ILE A 236 -14.18 15.05 29.73
N VAL A 237 -13.12 15.07 30.55
CA VAL A 237 -11.75 15.34 30.10
C VAL A 237 -10.90 14.10 30.29
N TYR A 238 -10.18 13.69 29.26
CA TYR A 238 -9.13 12.69 29.38
C TYR A 238 -7.95 12.98 28.46
N GLY A 239 -6.75 12.74 28.99
CA GLY A 239 -5.51 12.84 28.26
C GLY A 239 -5.14 11.52 27.60
N ARG A 240 -4.45 11.58 26.47
CA ARG A 240 -3.85 10.42 25.84
C ARG A 240 -2.54 10.77 25.17
N MET A 241 -1.61 9.83 25.16
CA MET A 241 -0.39 9.90 24.41
C MET A 241 -0.61 9.45 22.95
N LYS A 242 0.16 9.99 22.04
CA LYS A 242 0.10 9.63 20.63
C LYS A 242 0.67 8.24 20.40
N HIS A 243 0.10 7.52 19.44
CA HIS A 243 0.50 6.15 19.10
C HIS A 243 1.91 6.06 18.51
N PRO A 244 2.66 4.98 18.79
CA PRO A 244 4.01 4.76 18.32
C PRO A 244 4.19 4.97 16.80
N TYR A 245 3.32 4.42 15.96
CA TYR A 245 3.42 4.63 14.51
C TYR A 245 3.23 6.10 14.09
N SER A 246 2.35 6.83 14.75
CA SER A 246 2.14 8.26 14.48
C SER A 246 3.37 9.09 14.84
N ILE A 247 4.11 8.70 15.87
CA ILE A 247 5.38 9.30 16.28
C ILE A 247 6.46 8.90 15.25
N TYR A 248 6.58 7.59 14.95
CA TYR A 248 7.49 7.05 13.94
C TYR A 248 7.41 7.81 12.62
N ARG A 249 6.20 7.98 12.09
CA ARG A 249 5.98 8.70 10.83
C ARG A 249 6.49 10.15 10.86
N LYS A 250 6.40 10.84 12.00
CA LYS A 250 6.92 12.21 12.15
C LYS A 250 8.44 12.23 12.31
N MET A 251 9.00 11.31 13.06
CA MET A 251 10.44 11.22 13.25
C MET A 251 11.15 10.85 11.95
N PHE A 252 10.73 9.77 11.30
CA PHE A 252 11.43 9.22 10.14
C PHE A 252 11.03 9.84 8.80
N ASN A 253 9.74 10.21 8.58
CA ASN A 253 9.31 10.81 7.32
C ASN A 253 9.47 12.34 7.27
N GLN A 254 9.44 13.01 8.43
CA GLN A 254 9.59 14.47 8.54
C GLN A 254 10.93 14.88 9.17
N ASN A 255 11.79 13.92 9.50
CA ASN A 255 13.11 14.11 10.12
C ASN A 255 13.06 14.98 11.38
N LYS A 256 12.11 14.70 12.29
CA LYS A 256 11.91 15.40 13.55
C LYS A 256 12.39 14.58 14.73
N SER A 257 12.98 15.24 15.71
CA SER A 257 13.21 14.62 17.03
C SER A 257 11.90 14.45 17.81
N LEU A 258 11.90 13.61 18.84
CA LEU A 258 10.73 13.42 19.71
C LEU A 258 10.28 14.74 20.36
N ASP A 259 11.24 15.59 20.77
CA ASP A 259 10.99 16.88 21.42
C ASP A 259 10.41 17.95 20.45
N GLU A 260 10.56 17.76 19.14
CA GLU A 260 9.96 18.63 18.10
C GLU A 260 8.53 18.22 17.71
N ILE A 261 7.99 17.18 18.33
CA ILE A 261 6.62 16.72 18.08
C ILE A 261 5.65 17.42 19.02
N PHE A 262 5.11 18.56 18.58
CA PHE A 262 4.21 19.44 19.38
C PHE A 262 2.87 18.81 19.76
N ASP A 263 2.49 17.67 19.24
CA ASP A 263 1.23 16.96 19.49
C ASP A 263 1.45 15.54 20.05
N LEU A 264 2.53 15.38 20.84
CA LEU A 264 2.80 14.13 21.56
C LEU A 264 1.70 13.83 22.57
N PHE A 265 1.20 14.88 23.23
CA PHE A 265 0.09 14.84 24.18
C PHE A 265 -1.16 15.41 23.56
N ALA A 266 -2.27 14.72 23.70
CA ALA A 266 -3.59 15.19 23.28
C ALA A 266 -4.58 15.06 24.42
N PHE A 267 -5.34 16.13 24.68
CA PHE A 267 -6.47 16.11 25.60
C PHE A 267 -7.75 16.12 24.80
N ARG A 268 -8.72 15.35 25.27
CA ARG A 268 -10.06 15.34 24.70
C ARG A 268 -11.03 15.90 25.72
N VAL A 269 -11.80 16.88 25.29
CA VAL A 269 -12.90 17.45 26.06
C VAL A 269 -14.19 17.12 25.33
N ILE A 270 -15.05 16.35 26.00
CA ILE A 270 -16.34 15.93 25.47
C ILE A 270 -17.40 16.71 26.19
N VAL A 271 -18.29 17.36 25.44
CA VAL A 271 -19.39 18.19 25.94
C VAL A 271 -20.72 17.78 25.33
N ASN A 272 -21.82 18.42 25.73
CA ASN A 272 -23.16 18.04 25.25
C ASN A 272 -23.55 18.74 23.95
N THR A 273 -23.22 20.01 23.77
CA THR A 273 -23.65 20.81 22.62
C THR A 273 -22.52 21.40 21.81
N VAL A 274 -22.79 21.76 20.56
CA VAL A 274 -21.83 22.46 19.69
C VAL A 274 -21.45 23.82 20.28
N GLY A 275 -22.40 24.53 20.88
CA GLY A 275 -22.14 25.80 21.57
C GLY A 275 -21.11 25.65 22.69
N ASP A 276 -21.22 24.57 23.47
CA ASP A 276 -20.25 24.28 24.54
C ASP A 276 -18.86 23.95 23.96
N CYS A 277 -18.76 23.36 22.78
CA CYS A 277 -17.47 23.16 22.14
C CYS A 277 -16.70 24.47 21.92
N TYR A 278 -17.38 25.51 21.44
CA TYR A 278 -16.77 26.82 21.23
C TYR A 278 -16.51 27.57 22.53
N ASN A 279 -17.39 27.41 23.53
CA ASN A 279 -17.16 27.95 24.90
C ASN A 279 -15.90 27.35 25.51
N VAL A 280 -15.75 26.03 25.46
CA VAL A 280 -14.53 25.32 25.92
C VAL A 280 -13.29 25.79 25.18
N LEU A 281 -13.36 26.02 23.87
CA LEU A 281 -12.24 26.58 23.12
C LEU A 281 -11.77 27.92 23.68
N GLY A 282 -12.73 28.81 24.01
CA GLY A 282 -12.42 30.09 24.67
C GLY A 282 -11.74 29.91 26.03
N VAL A 283 -12.22 28.96 26.84
CA VAL A 283 -11.63 28.61 28.14
C VAL A 283 -10.20 28.07 27.98
N ILE A 284 -9.96 27.19 27.04
CA ILE A 284 -8.61 26.64 26.77
C ILE A 284 -7.64 27.73 26.33
N HIS A 285 -8.08 28.69 25.50
CA HIS A 285 -7.25 29.83 25.09
C HIS A 285 -7.04 30.89 26.17
N ASP A 286 -7.92 30.96 27.17
CA ASP A 286 -7.71 31.76 28.39
C ASP A 286 -6.66 31.11 29.31
N LEU A 287 -6.74 29.80 29.52
CA LEU A 287 -5.78 29.06 30.34
C LEU A 287 -4.39 28.94 29.71
N TYR A 288 -4.30 28.75 28.37
CA TYR A 288 -3.08 28.44 27.66
C TYR A 288 -2.94 29.24 26.39
N LYS A 289 -1.72 29.59 26.01
CA LYS A 289 -1.44 30.36 24.79
C LYS A 289 -1.51 29.46 23.54
N PRO A 290 -2.40 29.75 22.56
CA PRO A 290 -2.49 28.97 21.34
C PRO A 290 -1.28 29.22 20.41
N ILE A 291 -0.85 28.16 19.70
CA ILE A 291 0.16 28.26 18.65
C ILE A 291 -0.52 28.68 17.35
N LEU A 292 -0.06 29.78 16.76
CA LEU A 292 -0.60 30.34 15.54
C LEU A 292 -0.55 29.31 14.37
N GLY A 293 -1.63 29.24 13.59
CA GLY A 293 -1.75 28.33 12.44
C GLY A 293 -1.98 26.85 12.81
N ARG A 294 -2.17 26.52 14.10
CA ARG A 294 -2.43 25.16 14.57
C ARG A 294 -3.89 24.92 15.00
N PHE A 295 -4.74 25.91 14.87
CA PHE A 295 -6.18 25.74 15.07
C PHE A 295 -6.84 25.12 13.81
N LYS A 296 -7.75 24.17 14.02
CA LYS A 296 -8.53 23.53 12.96
C LYS A 296 -9.96 23.34 13.43
N ASP A 297 -10.91 23.82 12.65
CA ASP A 297 -12.34 23.66 12.89
C ASP A 297 -12.91 22.58 11.97
N TYR A 298 -12.99 21.36 12.47
CA TYR A 298 -13.65 20.24 11.79
C TYR A 298 -15.13 20.09 12.20
N ILE A 299 -15.69 21.01 13.03
CA ILE A 299 -17.13 21.08 13.28
C ILE A 299 -17.79 21.84 12.14
N GLY A 300 -17.24 23.02 11.81
CA GLY A 300 -17.71 23.84 10.71
C GLY A 300 -17.42 23.23 9.32
N THR A 301 -16.30 22.50 9.21
CA THR A 301 -15.90 21.81 7.96
C THR A 301 -15.55 20.34 8.27
N PRO A 302 -16.57 19.45 8.33
CA PRO A 302 -16.37 18.04 8.66
C PRO A 302 -15.47 17.33 7.64
N LYS A 303 -14.68 16.35 8.11
CA LYS A 303 -13.91 15.49 7.21
C LYS A 303 -14.84 14.54 6.43
N PRO A 304 -14.41 14.01 5.26
CA PRO A 304 -15.23 13.12 4.44
C PRO A 304 -15.68 11.83 5.14
N ASN A 305 -14.88 11.36 6.11
CA ASN A 305 -15.25 10.22 6.97
C ASN A 305 -16.23 10.58 8.09
N GLY A 306 -16.78 11.81 8.08
CA GLY A 306 -17.71 12.31 9.07
C GLY A 306 -17.07 12.73 10.40
N TYR A 307 -15.75 12.78 10.50
CA TYR A 307 -15.06 13.24 11.71
C TYR A 307 -15.28 14.73 11.94
N GLN A 308 -15.71 15.07 13.16
CA GLN A 308 -15.93 16.44 13.63
C GLN A 308 -15.24 16.66 14.98
N SER A 309 -14.52 17.76 15.15
CA SER A 309 -13.87 18.19 16.38
C SER A 309 -13.25 19.58 16.19
N LEU A 310 -13.15 20.39 17.22
CA LEU A 310 -12.22 21.53 17.23
C LEU A 310 -10.86 21.01 17.69
N HIS A 311 -9.80 21.41 17.01
CA HIS A 311 -8.42 21.10 17.38
C HIS A 311 -7.66 22.38 17.61
N THR A 312 -7.03 22.52 18.75
CA THR A 312 -6.10 23.60 19.03
C THR A 312 -4.84 23.06 19.67
N THR A 313 -3.69 23.58 19.27
CA THR A 313 -2.41 23.29 19.93
C THR A 313 -2.02 24.48 20.79
N VAL A 314 -1.77 24.22 22.04
CA VAL A 314 -1.46 25.26 23.05
C VAL A 314 -0.15 24.92 23.77
N ILE A 315 0.44 25.91 24.46
CA ILE A 315 1.66 25.75 25.25
C ILE A 315 1.28 25.79 26.72
N GLY A 316 1.65 24.74 27.47
CA GLY A 316 1.49 24.66 28.91
C GLY A 316 2.46 25.57 29.69
N ALA A 317 2.26 25.70 30.99
CA ALA A 317 3.13 26.49 31.87
C ALA A 317 4.60 26.01 31.87
N ASP A 318 4.81 24.72 31.65
CA ASP A 318 6.12 24.07 31.56
C ASP A 318 6.81 24.25 30.19
N GLY A 319 6.21 25.04 29.27
CA GLY A 319 6.70 25.23 27.91
C GLY A 319 6.42 24.04 26.98
N LEU A 320 5.81 22.97 27.46
CA LEU A 320 5.48 21.80 26.65
C LEU A 320 4.20 22.06 25.83
N PRO A 321 4.23 21.84 24.50
CA PRO A 321 3.05 21.95 23.66
C PRO A 321 2.18 20.70 23.77
N PHE A 322 0.86 20.92 23.72
CA PHE A 322 -0.12 19.83 23.64
C PHE A 322 -1.33 20.20 22.79
N GLU A 323 -2.00 19.20 22.25
CA GLU A 323 -3.22 19.38 21.45
C GLU A 323 -4.45 19.20 22.33
N VAL A 324 -5.46 20.06 22.16
CA VAL A 324 -6.78 19.88 22.76
C VAL A 324 -7.80 19.64 21.66
N GLN A 325 -8.52 18.53 21.75
CA GLN A 325 -9.60 18.11 20.85
C GLN A 325 -10.93 18.25 21.57
N ILE A 326 -11.81 19.11 21.06
CA ILE A 326 -13.09 19.42 21.69
C ILE A 326 -14.21 18.97 20.77
N ARG A 327 -15.19 18.21 21.30
CA ARG A 327 -16.27 17.64 20.51
C ARG A 327 -17.48 17.26 21.38
N THR A 328 -18.65 17.08 20.76
CA THR A 328 -19.83 16.60 21.47
C THR A 328 -19.75 15.08 21.71
N LYS A 329 -20.65 14.56 22.58
CA LYS A 329 -20.80 13.10 22.81
C LYS A 329 -21.09 12.35 21.51
N GLU A 330 -21.97 12.89 20.65
CA GLU A 330 -22.28 12.31 19.34
C GLU A 330 -21.08 12.29 18.40
N MET A 331 -20.36 13.41 18.27
CA MET A 331 -19.12 13.51 17.47
C MET A 331 -18.04 12.56 18.00
N HIS A 332 -18.02 12.32 19.31
CA HIS A 332 -17.10 11.38 19.92
C HIS A 332 -17.42 9.93 19.51
N GLU A 333 -18.67 9.52 19.56
CA GLU A 333 -19.08 8.18 19.10
C GLU A 333 -18.74 7.97 17.63
N ILE A 334 -19.04 8.96 16.77
CA ILE A 334 -18.68 8.89 15.35
C ILE A 334 -17.16 8.80 15.14
N ALA A 335 -16.37 9.54 15.92
CA ALA A 335 -14.91 9.54 15.78
C ALA A 335 -14.25 8.26 16.30
N GLU A 336 -14.83 7.55 17.27
CA GLU A 336 -14.28 6.30 17.81
C GLU A 336 -14.73 5.07 17.01
N TYR A 337 -16.05 4.98 16.69
CA TYR A 337 -16.65 3.82 16.07
C TYR A 337 -16.86 3.96 14.56
N GLY A 338 -16.71 5.17 14.01
CA GLY A 338 -16.84 5.43 12.57
C GLY A 338 -18.21 5.05 12.02
N VAL A 339 -18.19 4.31 10.90
CA VAL A 339 -19.40 3.82 10.22
C VAL A 339 -20.26 2.94 11.13
N ALA A 340 -19.66 2.22 12.06
CA ALA A 340 -20.38 1.34 12.98
C ALA A 340 -21.32 2.13 13.93
N ALA A 341 -20.95 3.36 14.33
CA ALA A 341 -21.83 4.22 15.13
C ALA A 341 -23.16 4.53 14.43
N HIS A 342 -23.15 4.67 13.10
CA HIS A 342 -24.35 4.97 12.32
C HIS A 342 -25.27 3.75 12.11
N TRP A 343 -24.74 2.53 12.19
CA TRP A 343 -25.54 1.31 12.10
C TRP A 343 -26.54 1.23 13.26
N LYS A 344 -26.16 1.71 14.45
CA LYS A 344 -27.00 1.83 15.63
C LYS A 344 -28.21 2.78 15.43
N TYR A 345 -28.01 3.91 14.73
CA TYR A 345 -29.10 4.87 14.45
C TYR A 345 -30.11 4.35 13.42
N LYS A 346 -29.68 3.50 12.48
CA LYS A 346 -30.56 2.90 11.48
C LYS A 346 -31.58 1.92 12.09
N GLN A 347 -31.21 1.20 13.13
CA GLN A 347 -32.12 0.35 13.92
C GLN A 347 -33.21 1.14 14.64
N ASN A 348 -32.96 2.40 14.99
CA ASN A 348 -33.90 3.28 15.68
C ASN A 348 -34.81 4.11 14.75
N GLY A 349 -34.84 3.83 13.43
CA GLY A 349 -35.81 4.43 12.48
C GLY A 349 -35.49 5.87 12.02
N GLN A 350 -34.32 6.44 12.34
CA GLN A 350 -33.91 7.81 11.95
C GLN A 350 -32.83 7.83 10.86
N GLY A 351 -33.00 7.11 9.78
CA GLY A 351 -31.99 6.88 8.75
C GLY A 351 -32.15 7.67 7.46
N ALA A 352 -32.07 8.99 7.48
CA ALA A 352 -31.87 9.78 6.25
C ALA A 352 -30.42 10.25 6.17
N GLY A 353 -29.62 9.72 5.21
CA GLY A 353 -28.29 10.25 4.91
C GLY A 353 -27.11 9.26 4.74
N THR A 354 -27.38 7.95 4.73
CA THR A 354 -26.32 6.94 4.64
C THR A 354 -25.80 6.69 3.22
N GLU A 355 -26.58 6.98 2.18
CA GLU A 355 -26.24 6.69 0.77
C GLU A 355 -25.00 7.47 0.27
N GLY A 356 -24.81 8.70 0.68
CA GLY A 356 -23.67 9.53 0.25
C GLY A 356 -22.31 9.10 0.82
N ARG A 357 -22.28 8.36 1.95
CA ARG A 357 -21.02 8.00 2.63
C ARG A 357 -20.30 6.81 2.00
N TYR A 358 -20.99 5.96 1.25
CA TYR A 358 -20.40 4.84 0.51
C TYR A 358 -20.16 5.16 -0.96
N GLU A 359 -20.47 6.39 -1.38
CA GLU A 359 -20.30 6.84 -2.75
C GLU A 359 -18.82 6.72 -3.20
N TRP A 360 -17.87 6.87 -2.27
CA TRP A 360 -16.46 6.64 -2.58
C TRP A 360 -16.14 5.19 -2.98
N VAL A 361 -16.79 4.18 -2.36
CA VAL A 361 -16.64 2.76 -2.75
C VAL A 361 -17.19 2.56 -4.15
N ARG A 362 -18.36 3.13 -4.42
CA ARG A 362 -18.99 3.08 -5.75
C ARG A 362 -18.13 3.79 -6.80
N ARG A 363 -17.61 4.96 -6.49
CA ARG A 363 -16.67 5.70 -7.37
C ARG A 363 -15.39 4.90 -7.65
N LEU A 364 -14.83 4.21 -6.66
CA LEU A 364 -13.67 3.34 -6.86
C LEU A 364 -13.98 2.17 -7.80
N LEU A 365 -15.19 1.60 -7.73
CA LEU A 365 -15.62 0.52 -8.62
C LEU A 365 -15.90 1.04 -10.04
N GLU A 366 -16.53 2.21 -10.19
CA GLU A 366 -16.81 2.83 -11.48
C GLU A 366 -15.52 3.24 -12.23
N ASN A 367 -14.47 3.65 -11.53
CA ASN A 367 -13.18 4.02 -12.13
C ASN A 367 -12.38 2.83 -12.69
N GLN A 368 -12.91 1.62 -12.57
CA GLN A 368 -12.23 0.37 -12.96
C GLN A 368 -12.28 0.07 -14.46
N GLU A 369 -13.26 0.60 -15.19
CA GLU A 369 -13.41 0.31 -16.62
C GLU A 369 -12.28 0.94 -17.46
N GLY A 370 -11.27 0.12 -17.82
CA GLY A 370 -10.21 0.47 -18.77
C GLY A 370 -8.88 0.91 -18.15
N ALA A 371 -8.66 0.75 -16.84
CA ALA A 371 -7.38 0.98 -16.21
C ALA A 371 -6.55 -0.32 -16.14
N ASP A 372 -5.23 -0.22 -16.35
CA ASP A 372 -4.29 -1.31 -16.09
C ASP A 372 -4.21 -1.59 -14.58
N ALA A 373 -3.90 -2.83 -14.21
CA ALA A 373 -3.82 -3.28 -12.81
C ALA A 373 -2.96 -2.40 -11.92
N GLU A 374 -1.78 -2.01 -12.40
CA GLU A 374 -0.86 -1.13 -11.68
C GLU A 374 -1.40 0.29 -11.52
N ASP A 375 -2.00 0.85 -12.60
CA ASP A 375 -2.60 2.18 -12.58
C ASP A 375 -3.80 2.22 -11.64
N TYR A 376 -4.60 1.13 -11.57
CA TYR A 376 -5.73 1.02 -10.66
C TYR A 376 -5.27 0.98 -9.20
N ILE A 377 -4.29 0.14 -8.86
CA ILE A 377 -3.72 0.08 -7.50
C ILE A 377 -3.09 1.42 -7.12
N HIS A 378 -2.37 2.06 -8.05
CA HIS A 378 -1.74 3.36 -7.80
C HIS A 378 -2.79 4.46 -7.57
N SER A 379 -3.84 4.50 -8.39
CA SER A 379 -4.97 5.43 -8.21
C SER A 379 -5.69 5.20 -6.90
N LEU A 380 -5.91 3.93 -6.56
CA LEU A 380 -6.57 3.52 -5.32
C LEU A 380 -5.70 3.85 -4.10
N LYS A 381 -4.39 3.66 -4.19
CA LYS A 381 -3.44 4.11 -3.14
C LYS A 381 -3.49 5.64 -2.99
N ILE A 382 -3.49 6.42 -4.07
CA ILE A 382 -3.63 7.89 -3.98
C ILE A 382 -4.94 8.26 -3.29
N ASP A 383 -6.06 7.71 -3.71
CA ASP A 383 -7.37 8.02 -3.13
C ASP A 383 -7.51 7.55 -1.67
N MET A 384 -6.81 6.48 -1.27
CA MET A 384 -6.84 5.95 0.08
C MET A 384 -5.85 6.62 1.05
N PHE A 385 -4.70 7.12 0.57
CA PHE A 385 -3.58 7.54 1.43
C PHE A 385 -3.27 9.03 1.38
N SER A 386 -3.77 9.79 0.37
CA SER A 386 -3.45 11.21 0.31
C SER A 386 -4.14 11.97 1.45
N ASP A 387 -3.36 12.82 2.12
CA ASP A 387 -3.93 13.89 2.91
C ASP A 387 -4.86 14.72 2.01
N GLU A 388 -5.92 15.29 2.55
CA GLU A 388 -6.93 16.02 1.78
C GLU A 388 -6.74 17.52 1.94
N VAL A 389 -7.05 18.26 0.88
CA VAL A 389 -7.12 19.71 0.89
C VAL A 389 -8.56 20.17 0.62
N PHE A 390 -9.02 21.12 1.43
CA PHE A 390 -10.34 21.73 1.31
C PHE A 390 -10.20 23.05 0.57
N VAL A 391 -10.82 23.14 -0.60
CA VAL A 391 -10.81 24.33 -1.43
C VAL A 391 -12.24 24.80 -1.68
N PHE A 392 -12.42 26.09 -1.92
CA PHE A 392 -13.73 26.70 -2.00
C PHE A 392 -14.05 27.15 -3.43
N THR A 393 -15.32 26.99 -3.81
CA THR A 393 -15.85 27.71 -4.98
C THR A 393 -16.01 29.19 -4.63
N PRO A 394 -16.09 30.10 -5.62
CA PRO A 394 -16.45 31.49 -5.35
C PRO A 394 -17.83 31.67 -4.67
N GLY A 395 -18.71 30.68 -4.77
CA GLY A 395 -20.00 30.63 -4.09
C GLY A 395 -19.93 30.20 -2.62
N GLY A 396 -18.75 29.75 -2.14
CA GLY A 396 -18.53 29.28 -0.79
C GLY A 396 -18.70 27.77 -0.60
N ASP A 397 -19.00 27.00 -1.67
CA ASP A 397 -19.10 25.55 -1.56
C ASP A 397 -17.72 24.91 -1.37
N VAL A 398 -17.61 23.97 -0.46
CA VAL A 398 -16.36 23.25 -0.16
C VAL A 398 -16.20 22.07 -1.09
N GLN A 399 -15.03 21.98 -1.73
CA GLN A 399 -14.61 20.80 -2.49
C GLN A 399 -13.43 20.13 -1.79
N ASN A 400 -13.52 18.83 -1.63
CA ASN A 400 -12.48 18.02 -1.03
C ASN A 400 -11.66 17.32 -2.10
N LEU A 401 -10.35 17.54 -2.10
CA LEU A 401 -9.40 17.03 -3.10
C LEU A 401 -8.20 16.35 -2.41
N PRO A 402 -7.52 15.39 -3.08
CA PRO A 402 -6.29 14.82 -2.55
C PRO A 402 -5.19 15.89 -2.45
N ALA A 403 -4.30 15.76 -1.46
CA ALA A 403 -3.15 16.65 -1.33
C ALA A 403 -2.29 16.62 -2.59
N GLY A 404 -1.87 17.80 -3.02
CA GLY A 404 -1.18 17.97 -4.29
C GLY A 404 -2.10 18.13 -5.50
N ALA A 405 -3.42 18.17 -5.30
CA ALA A 405 -4.40 18.44 -6.34
C ALA A 405 -4.17 19.78 -7.03
N THR A 406 -4.61 19.87 -8.28
CA THR A 406 -4.43 21.01 -9.17
C THR A 406 -5.79 21.60 -9.57
N PRO A 407 -5.83 22.76 -10.21
CA PRO A 407 -7.07 23.32 -10.76
C PRO A 407 -7.81 22.38 -11.74
N ILE A 408 -7.10 21.46 -12.40
CA ILE A 408 -7.72 20.44 -13.24
C ILE A 408 -8.55 19.48 -12.37
N ASP A 409 -7.99 19.01 -11.27
CA ASP A 409 -8.70 18.11 -10.33
C ASP A 409 -9.95 18.78 -9.78
N PHE A 410 -9.85 20.06 -9.41
CA PHE A 410 -10.98 20.84 -8.92
C PHE A 410 -12.08 21.00 -9.99
N ALA A 411 -11.71 21.29 -11.26
CA ALA A 411 -12.67 21.45 -12.33
C ALA A 411 -13.50 20.17 -12.58
N TYR A 412 -12.85 19.00 -12.55
CA TYR A 412 -13.53 17.71 -12.70
C TYR A 412 -14.30 17.27 -11.46
N ALA A 413 -13.90 17.70 -10.28
CA ALA A 413 -14.65 17.47 -9.04
C ALA A 413 -15.97 18.24 -9.01
N ILE A 414 -16.01 19.45 -9.58
CA ILE A 414 -17.27 20.19 -9.73
C ILE A 414 -18.19 19.46 -10.72
N HIS A 415 -17.75 19.29 -11.97
CA HIS A 415 -18.51 18.60 -12.99
C HIS A 415 -17.66 18.32 -14.24
N SER A 416 -17.85 17.18 -14.90
CA SER A 416 -17.11 16.80 -16.11
C SER A 416 -17.22 17.84 -17.24
N ALA A 417 -18.38 18.51 -17.40
CA ALA A 417 -18.56 19.56 -18.40
C ALA A 417 -17.72 20.82 -18.10
N VAL A 418 -17.47 21.12 -16.82
CA VAL A 418 -16.58 22.22 -16.39
C VAL A 418 -15.14 21.86 -16.73
N GLY A 419 -14.69 20.66 -16.36
CA GLY A 419 -13.37 20.13 -16.70
C GLY A 419 -13.11 20.11 -18.21
N ASN A 420 -14.05 19.59 -19.00
CA ASN A 420 -13.90 19.47 -20.46
C ASN A 420 -13.89 20.86 -21.19
N ARG A 421 -14.45 21.93 -20.58
CA ARG A 421 -14.48 23.26 -21.10
C ARG A 421 -13.47 24.22 -20.48
N MET A 422 -12.66 23.76 -19.58
CA MET A 422 -11.65 24.53 -18.87
C MET A 422 -10.59 25.07 -19.83
N VAL A 423 -10.29 26.37 -19.70
CA VAL A 423 -9.21 27.04 -20.44
C VAL A 423 -8.18 27.67 -19.50
N GLY A 424 -8.50 27.82 -18.22
CA GLY A 424 -7.62 28.38 -17.21
C GLY A 424 -8.26 28.36 -15.82
N ALA A 425 -7.55 28.84 -14.83
CA ALA A 425 -8.03 28.96 -13.46
C ALA A 425 -7.50 30.21 -12.76
N LYS A 426 -8.27 30.69 -11.78
CA LYS A 426 -7.79 31.65 -10.78
C LYS A 426 -7.83 31.04 -9.41
N VAL A 427 -6.82 31.32 -8.63
CA VAL A 427 -6.75 30.95 -7.20
C VAL A 427 -6.60 32.24 -6.40
N ASN A 428 -7.50 32.44 -5.45
CA ASN A 428 -7.56 33.67 -4.63
C ASN A 428 -7.56 34.95 -5.49
N GLY A 429 -8.31 34.94 -6.61
CA GLY A 429 -8.44 36.04 -7.56
C GLY A 429 -7.27 36.21 -8.54
N ARG A 430 -6.20 35.42 -8.47
CA ARG A 430 -5.02 35.47 -9.36
C ARG A 430 -5.04 34.33 -10.36
N ILE A 431 -4.73 34.63 -11.63
CA ILE A 431 -4.57 33.59 -12.67
C ILE A 431 -3.34 32.73 -12.30
N VAL A 432 -3.51 31.42 -12.35
CA VAL A 432 -2.46 30.43 -12.06
C VAL A 432 -2.29 29.47 -13.22
N THR A 433 -1.16 28.76 -13.24
CA THR A 433 -0.91 27.65 -14.18
C THR A 433 -1.76 26.43 -13.81
N LEU A 434 -2.01 25.53 -14.76
CA LEU A 434 -2.86 24.35 -14.54
C LEU A 434 -2.23 23.30 -13.63
N ASP A 435 -0.92 23.35 -13.43
CA ASP A 435 -0.13 22.51 -12.53
C ASP A 435 0.07 23.12 -11.13
N HIS A 436 -0.55 24.28 -10.87
CA HIS A 436 -0.51 24.93 -9.56
C HIS A 436 -1.07 23.99 -8.48
N VAL A 437 -0.33 23.80 -7.38
CA VAL A 437 -0.76 22.94 -6.26
C VAL A 437 -1.68 23.73 -5.33
N LEU A 438 -2.91 23.25 -5.19
CA LEU A 438 -3.93 23.83 -4.33
C LEU A 438 -3.65 23.59 -2.85
N LYS A 439 -4.00 24.55 -2.00
CA LYS A 439 -3.80 24.53 -0.55
C LYS A 439 -5.15 24.67 0.17
N ASN A 440 -5.19 24.23 1.43
CA ASN A 440 -6.35 24.43 2.29
C ASN A 440 -6.74 25.90 2.37
N GLY A 441 -8.03 26.18 2.12
CA GLY A 441 -8.58 27.52 2.18
C GLY A 441 -8.53 28.30 0.86
N ASP A 442 -7.94 27.74 -0.20
CA ASP A 442 -7.89 28.41 -1.49
C ASP A 442 -9.30 28.54 -2.11
N ILE A 443 -9.61 29.72 -2.64
CA ILE A 443 -10.82 29.98 -3.44
C ILE A 443 -10.45 29.81 -4.90
N VAL A 444 -11.07 28.83 -5.58
CA VAL A 444 -10.73 28.43 -6.96
C VAL A 444 -11.87 28.76 -7.91
N GLU A 445 -11.58 29.59 -8.92
CA GLU A 445 -12.49 29.93 -10.03
C GLU A 445 -11.99 29.29 -11.32
N ILE A 446 -12.81 28.46 -11.97
CA ILE A 446 -12.47 27.81 -13.24
C ILE A 446 -12.96 28.68 -14.42
N LEU A 447 -12.04 29.03 -15.30
CA LEU A 447 -12.34 29.74 -16.52
C LEU A 447 -12.70 28.74 -17.61
N THR A 448 -13.92 28.85 -18.15
CA THR A 448 -14.44 27.94 -19.17
C THR A 448 -14.70 28.68 -20.48
N SER A 449 -14.59 27.96 -21.60
CA SER A 449 -14.94 28.47 -22.93
C SER A 449 -15.88 27.51 -23.67
N LYS A 450 -16.86 28.04 -24.39
CA LYS A 450 -17.72 27.25 -25.28
C LYS A 450 -16.95 26.63 -26.46
N ASN A 451 -15.83 27.26 -26.85
CA ASN A 451 -14.98 26.81 -27.96
C ASN A 451 -13.78 25.94 -27.49
N ALA A 452 -13.77 25.52 -26.26
CA ALA A 452 -12.72 24.62 -25.75
C ALA A 452 -12.74 23.27 -26.50
N LYS A 453 -11.57 22.83 -26.96
CA LYS A 453 -11.39 21.56 -27.70
C LYS A 453 -11.36 20.32 -26.81
N GLY A 454 -11.71 20.45 -25.53
CA GLY A 454 -11.61 19.39 -24.51
C GLY A 454 -10.23 19.35 -23.81
N PRO A 455 -10.00 18.36 -22.95
CA PRO A 455 -8.76 18.22 -22.21
C PRO A 455 -7.56 17.92 -23.10
N SER A 456 -6.37 18.42 -22.71
CA SER A 456 -5.10 18.04 -23.33
C SER A 456 -4.61 16.69 -22.79
N ARG A 457 -3.84 15.95 -23.60
CA ARG A 457 -3.16 14.70 -23.13
C ARG A 457 -2.21 14.94 -21.96
N ASP A 458 -1.57 16.11 -21.91
CA ASP A 458 -0.66 16.46 -20.81
C ASP A 458 -1.39 16.62 -19.47
N TRP A 459 -2.70 16.86 -19.48
CA TRP A 459 -3.49 16.93 -18.25
C TRP A 459 -3.50 15.61 -17.48
N MET A 460 -3.32 14.46 -18.17
CA MET A 460 -3.17 13.16 -17.53
C MET A 460 -1.94 13.07 -16.62
N LYS A 461 -0.87 13.84 -16.92
CA LYS A 461 0.35 13.90 -16.11
C LYS A 461 0.22 14.88 -14.94
N ILE A 462 -0.57 15.94 -15.14
CA ILE A 462 -0.78 17.03 -14.19
C ILE A 462 -1.82 16.65 -13.13
N ALA A 463 -2.96 16.09 -13.56
CA ALA A 463 -4.03 15.68 -12.66
C ALA A 463 -3.57 14.64 -11.63
N ARG A 464 -3.94 14.84 -10.37
CA ARG A 464 -3.60 13.97 -9.24
C ARG A 464 -4.74 13.05 -8.82
N SER A 465 -5.99 13.54 -8.90
CA SER A 465 -7.16 12.75 -8.52
C SER A 465 -7.45 11.65 -9.54
N SER A 466 -7.86 10.49 -9.06
CA SER A 466 -8.31 9.36 -9.89
C SER A 466 -9.53 9.74 -10.71
N GLU A 467 -10.43 10.55 -10.15
CA GLU A 467 -11.66 11.01 -10.78
C GLU A 467 -11.35 11.87 -12.03
N ALA A 468 -10.48 12.89 -11.91
CA ALA A 468 -10.08 13.72 -13.05
C ALA A 468 -9.44 12.86 -14.15
N ARG A 469 -8.50 11.99 -13.79
CA ARG A 469 -7.84 11.08 -14.74
C ARG A 469 -8.84 10.15 -15.43
N SER A 470 -9.78 9.58 -14.71
CA SER A 470 -10.81 8.69 -15.26
C SER A 470 -11.71 9.42 -16.24
N LYS A 471 -12.21 10.62 -15.88
CA LYS A 471 -13.06 11.44 -16.74
C LYS A 471 -12.34 11.95 -17.99
N ILE A 472 -11.06 12.29 -17.88
CA ILE A 472 -10.21 12.66 -19.03
C ILE A 472 -10.05 11.45 -19.97
N ARG A 473 -9.76 10.24 -19.45
CA ARG A 473 -9.68 9.00 -20.24
C ARG A 473 -11.00 8.71 -20.97
N GLN A 474 -12.13 8.81 -20.27
CA GLN A 474 -13.45 8.59 -20.87
C GLN A 474 -13.72 9.58 -22.01
N TRP A 475 -13.33 10.86 -21.84
CA TRP A 475 -13.47 11.85 -22.89
C TRP A 475 -12.66 11.47 -24.13
N PHE A 476 -11.38 11.13 -23.98
CA PHE A 476 -10.53 10.68 -25.10
C PHE A 476 -11.07 9.41 -25.76
N LYS A 477 -11.56 8.46 -24.97
CA LYS A 477 -12.15 7.21 -25.48
C LYS A 477 -13.37 7.48 -26.35
N LYS A 478 -14.21 8.46 -25.97
CA LYS A 478 -15.47 8.76 -26.65
C LYS A 478 -15.30 9.66 -27.89
N GLU A 479 -14.56 10.75 -27.75
CA GLU A 479 -14.52 11.83 -28.78
C GLU A 479 -13.49 11.58 -29.90
N LYS A 480 -12.48 10.71 -29.63
CA LYS A 480 -11.37 10.47 -30.58
C LYS A 480 -11.13 8.98 -30.85
N LYS A 481 -12.17 8.18 -30.86
CA LYS A 481 -12.04 6.73 -30.97
C LYS A 481 -11.27 6.30 -32.23
N GLU A 482 -11.59 6.84 -33.40
CA GLU A 482 -10.93 6.47 -34.68
C GLU A 482 -9.47 6.93 -34.73
N GLU A 483 -9.18 8.16 -34.28
CA GLU A 483 -7.81 8.68 -34.18
C GLU A 483 -6.96 7.85 -33.20
N ASN A 484 -7.56 7.46 -32.08
CA ASN A 484 -6.88 6.61 -31.09
C ASN A 484 -6.58 5.20 -31.62
N ILE A 485 -7.50 4.59 -32.37
CA ILE A 485 -7.27 3.27 -33.01
C ILE A 485 -6.09 3.36 -33.98
N ALA A 486 -6.06 4.40 -34.84
CA ALA A 486 -4.97 4.58 -35.80
C ALA A 486 -3.61 4.80 -35.11
N ASN A 487 -3.57 5.69 -34.12
CA ASN A 487 -2.34 5.97 -33.38
C ASN A 487 -1.86 4.77 -32.55
N GLY A 488 -2.79 4.05 -31.90
CA GLY A 488 -2.48 2.87 -31.10
C GLY A 488 -1.97 1.71 -31.95
N ARG A 489 -2.56 1.52 -33.13
CA ARG A 489 -2.09 0.51 -34.10
C ARG A 489 -0.65 0.83 -34.55
N ALA A 490 -0.38 2.09 -34.92
CA ALA A 490 0.96 2.50 -35.33
C ALA A 490 2.00 2.32 -34.21
N ALA A 491 1.63 2.65 -32.95
CA ALA A 491 2.50 2.46 -31.79
C ALA A 491 2.76 0.97 -31.51
N PHE A 492 1.74 0.12 -31.61
CA PHE A 492 1.87 -1.32 -31.42
C PHE A 492 2.73 -1.97 -32.50
N GLU A 493 2.52 -1.58 -33.78
CA GLU A 493 3.37 -2.04 -34.91
C GLU A 493 4.82 -1.60 -34.75
N ALA A 494 5.09 -0.39 -34.27
CA ALA A 494 6.44 0.08 -34.00
C ALA A 494 7.14 -0.74 -32.91
N GLU A 495 6.42 -1.06 -31.81
CA GLU A 495 6.96 -1.83 -30.71
C GLU A 495 7.21 -3.30 -31.11
N LEU A 496 6.33 -3.91 -31.88
CA LEU A 496 6.55 -5.24 -32.42
C LEU A 496 7.80 -5.30 -33.30
N LYS A 497 8.01 -4.29 -34.18
CA LYS A 497 9.23 -4.18 -34.99
C LYS A 497 10.47 -4.02 -34.12
N HIS A 498 10.39 -3.22 -33.05
CA HIS A 498 11.50 -3.05 -32.12
C HIS A 498 11.88 -4.37 -31.43
N CYS A 499 10.88 -5.20 -31.11
CA CYS A 499 11.08 -6.52 -30.51
C CYS A 499 11.40 -7.64 -31.55
N GLY A 500 11.45 -7.34 -32.85
CA GLY A 500 11.69 -8.32 -33.90
C GLY A 500 10.52 -9.29 -34.15
N ILE A 501 9.31 -8.96 -33.74
CA ILE A 501 8.11 -9.79 -33.83
C ILE A 501 7.31 -9.38 -35.06
N SER A 502 6.88 -10.38 -35.86
CA SER A 502 6.03 -10.13 -37.03
C SER A 502 4.58 -9.90 -36.62
N MET A 503 3.95 -8.87 -37.18
CA MET A 503 2.51 -8.61 -36.98
C MET A 503 1.65 -9.80 -37.43
N LYS A 504 2.08 -10.56 -38.43
CA LYS A 504 1.36 -11.76 -38.94
C LYS A 504 1.31 -12.86 -37.87
N ASP A 505 2.37 -13.03 -37.11
CA ASP A 505 2.44 -14.08 -36.09
C ASP A 505 1.51 -13.74 -34.91
N VAL A 506 1.41 -12.45 -34.54
CA VAL A 506 0.54 -11.95 -33.45
C VAL A 506 -0.94 -11.98 -33.85
N LEU A 507 -1.27 -11.71 -35.10
CA LEU A 507 -2.65 -11.72 -35.63
C LEU A 507 -3.09 -13.07 -36.17
N SER A 508 -2.30 -14.14 -35.99
CA SER A 508 -2.69 -15.48 -36.38
C SER A 508 -3.98 -15.91 -35.66
N PRO A 509 -4.81 -16.78 -36.27
CA PRO A 509 -6.03 -17.29 -35.67
C PRO A 509 -5.84 -17.93 -34.30
N GLU A 510 -4.65 -18.45 -34.02
CA GLU A 510 -4.26 -19.11 -32.77
C GLU A 510 -3.83 -18.08 -31.71
N MET A 511 -3.08 -17.05 -32.10
CA MET A 511 -2.51 -16.06 -31.17
C MET A 511 -3.46 -14.91 -30.83
N LEU A 512 -4.34 -14.52 -31.74
CA LEU A 512 -5.26 -13.41 -31.52
C LEU A 512 -6.17 -13.58 -30.27
N PRO A 513 -6.79 -14.74 -30.05
CA PRO A 513 -7.59 -14.95 -28.82
C PRO A 513 -6.73 -14.92 -27.54
N VAL A 514 -5.48 -15.44 -27.65
CA VAL A 514 -4.52 -15.43 -26.53
C VAL A 514 -4.09 -14.00 -26.20
N LEU A 515 -3.77 -13.19 -27.21
CA LEU A 515 -3.47 -11.78 -27.05
C LEU A 515 -4.61 -11.06 -26.32
N LEU A 516 -5.82 -11.12 -26.87
CA LEU A 516 -7.00 -10.42 -26.30
C LEU A 516 -7.29 -10.84 -24.86
N LYS A 517 -7.15 -12.13 -24.57
CA LYS A 517 -7.31 -12.65 -23.21
C LYS A 517 -6.23 -12.16 -22.26
N ARG A 518 -4.97 -12.13 -22.70
CA ARG A 518 -3.82 -11.69 -21.88
C ARG A 518 -3.82 -10.19 -21.59
N VAL A 519 -4.29 -9.38 -22.55
CA VAL A 519 -4.41 -7.94 -22.39
C VAL A 519 -5.77 -7.51 -21.82
N SER A 520 -6.72 -8.46 -21.65
CA SER A 520 -8.07 -8.23 -21.09
C SER A 520 -8.94 -7.24 -21.89
N TYR A 521 -8.84 -7.26 -23.23
CA TYR A 521 -9.69 -6.49 -24.13
C TYR A 521 -10.59 -7.40 -24.98
N GLY A 522 -11.82 -6.91 -25.27
CA GLY A 522 -12.78 -7.68 -26.07
C GLY A 522 -12.50 -7.68 -27.57
N SER A 523 -11.78 -6.67 -28.07
CA SER A 523 -11.43 -6.53 -29.50
C SER A 523 -10.06 -5.88 -29.69
N LEU A 524 -9.45 -6.08 -30.89
CA LEU A 524 -8.23 -5.39 -31.31
C LEU A 524 -8.39 -3.87 -31.34
N ASP A 525 -9.54 -3.41 -31.81
CA ASP A 525 -9.82 -1.98 -31.90
C ASP A 525 -9.89 -1.33 -30.50
N ASP A 526 -10.43 -2.03 -29.51
CA ASP A 526 -10.45 -1.53 -28.14
C ASP A 526 -9.05 -1.51 -27.54
N MET A 527 -8.20 -2.51 -27.83
CA MET A 527 -6.80 -2.51 -27.43
C MET A 527 -6.01 -1.37 -28.11
N TYR A 528 -6.18 -1.18 -29.43
CA TYR A 528 -5.53 -0.09 -30.14
C TYR A 528 -6.01 1.28 -29.67
N ALA A 529 -7.32 1.43 -29.45
CA ALA A 529 -7.84 2.65 -28.85
C ALA A 529 -7.22 2.91 -27.47
N ALA A 530 -7.07 1.88 -26.63
CA ALA A 530 -6.46 1.99 -25.31
C ALA A 530 -4.98 2.43 -25.39
N ILE A 531 -4.21 1.88 -26.34
CA ILE A 531 -2.84 2.31 -26.59
C ILE A 531 -2.81 3.75 -27.10
N GLY A 532 -3.71 4.10 -28.02
CA GLY A 532 -3.75 5.42 -28.65
C GLY A 532 -4.07 6.57 -27.69
N TYR A 533 -4.94 6.38 -26.71
CA TYR A 533 -5.21 7.41 -25.69
C TYR A 533 -4.27 7.33 -24.46
N GLY A 534 -3.34 6.36 -24.42
CA GLY A 534 -2.36 6.23 -23.35
C GLY A 534 -2.87 5.52 -22.08
N GLY A 535 -4.00 4.81 -22.16
CA GLY A 535 -4.54 3.99 -21.08
C GLY A 535 -3.82 2.63 -20.93
N PHE A 536 -3.10 2.22 -21.99
CA PHE A 536 -2.28 1.01 -22.03
C PHE A 536 -1.03 1.27 -22.90
N THR A 537 0.13 0.70 -22.55
CA THR A 537 1.32 0.94 -23.36
C THR A 537 1.57 -0.22 -24.34
N ALA A 538 2.04 0.11 -25.55
CA ALA A 538 2.41 -0.90 -26.55
C ALA A 538 3.45 -1.89 -26.02
N GLN A 539 4.40 -1.40 -25.25
CA GLN A 539 5.45 -2.20 -24.61
C GLN A 539 4.87 -3.25 -23.63
N LYS A 540 3.88 -2.88 -22.82
CA LYS A 540 3.19 -3.82 -21.93
C LYS A 540 2.36 -4.85 -22.71
N ALA A 541 1.74 -4.46 -23.83
CA ALA A 541 1.02 -5.37 -24.70
C ALA A 541 1.95 -6.45 -25.28
N VAL A 542 3.10 -6.04 -25.82
CA VAL A 542 4.10 -6.94 -26.42
C VAL A 542 4.71 -7.85 -25.35
N SER A 543 5.09 -7.32 -24.18
CA SER A 543 5.69 -8.12 -23.10
C SER A 543 4.78 -9.23 -22.57
N ARG A 544 3.44 -8.97 -22.50
CA ARG A 544 2.46 -9.97 -22.04
C ARG A 544 2.29 -11.16 -23.00
N ILE A 545 2.57 -10.98 -24.28
CA ILE A 545 2.44 -12.04 -25.31
C ILE A 545 3.75 -12.70 -25.68
N GLN A 546 4.89 -12.08 -25.35
CA GLN A 546 6.21 -12.58 -25.76
C GLN A 546 6.49 -14.02 -25.27
N GLY A 547 6.06 -14.34 -24.06
CA GLY A 547 6.15 -15.70 -23.52
C GLY A 547 5.36 -16.74 -24.31
N GLU A 548 4.17 -16.38 -24.78
CA GLU A 548 3.31 -17.28 -25.55
C GLU A 548 3.78 -17.39 -27.01
N LEU A 549 4.27 -16.32 -27.61
CA LEU A 549 4.90 -16.35 -28.94
C LEU A 549 6.12 -17.28 -28.96
N ASN A 550 6.96 -17.20 -27.94
CA ASN A 550 8.10 -18.10 -27.80
C ASN A 550 7.66 -19.57 -27.60
N ARG A 551 6.54 -19.81 -26.94
CA ARG A 551 5.97 -21.14 -26.75
C ARG A 551 5.40 -21.71 -28.04
N VAL A 552 4.64 -20.94 -28.80
CA VAL A 552 4.07 -21.31 -30.08
C VAL A 552 5.19 -21.56 -31.13
N ALA A 553 6.20 -20.68 -31.17
CA ALA A 553 7.36 -20.86 -32.02
C ALA A 553 8.12 -22.19 -31.74
N LYS A 554 8.27 -22.56 -30.45
CA LYS A 554 8.85 -23.85 -30.06
C LYS A 554 7.98 -25.05 -30.46
N LEU A 555 6.65 -24.92 -30.36
CA LEU A 555 5.73 -25.98 -30.80
C LEU A 555 5.82 -26.19 -32.33
N HIS A 556 5.80 -25.13 -33.13
CA HIS A 556 5.95 -25.23 -34.59
C HIS A 556 7.34 -25.76 -35.02
N GLN A 557 8.40 -25.43 -34.25
CA GLN A 557 9.73 -26.01 -34.47
C GLN A 557 9.76 -27.52 -34.14
N ALA A 558 9.06 -27.93 -33.07
CA ALA A 558 8.94 -29.33 -32.71
C ALA A 558 8.07 -30.13 -33.71
N GLU A 559 7.00 -29.53 -34.25
CA GLU A 559 6.15 -30.12 -35.27
C GLU A 559 6.92 -30.28 -36.59
N LYS A 560 7.64 -29.26 -37.05
CA LYS A 560 8.51 -29.37 -38.25
C LYS A 560 9.61 -30.39 -38.07
N ALA A 561 10.24 -30.46 -36.90
CA ALA A 561 11.24 -31.46 -36.59
C ALA A 561 10.63 -32.88 -36.54
N ALA A 562 9.38 -33.04 -36.13
CA ALA A 562 8.65 -34.28 -36.14
C ALA A 562 8.23 -34.70 -37.58
N GLU A 563 7.84 -33.75 -38.44
CA GLU A 563 7.57 -33.97 -39.85
C GLU A 563 8.84 -34.35 -40.63
N GLU A 564 9.96 -33.64 -40.39
CA GLU A 564 11.26 -33.99 -41.00
C GLU A 564 11.79 -35.35 -40.51
N LEU A 565 11.50 -35.76 -39.27
CA LEU A 565 11.82 -37.09 -38.75
C LEU A 565 10.93 -38.19 -39.31
N ALA A 566 9.71 -37.87 -39.76
CA ALA A 566 8.80 -38.83 -40.39
C ALA A 566 9.13 -39.09 -41.85
N GLU A 567 9.84 -38.18 -42.55
CA GLU A 567 10.28 -38.33 -43.96
C GLU A 567 11.67 -38.94 -44.11
N ALA A 568 12.48 -39.09 -43.04
CA ALA A 568 13.84 -39.63 -43.11
C ALA A 568 13.88 -41.16 -43.04
N LYS A 569 14.36 -41.80 -44.12
CA LYS A 569 14.70 -43.22 -44.17
C LYS A 569 15.85 -43.58 -43.22
N PRO A 570 15.90 -44.80 -42.67
CA PRO A 570 16.86 -45.17 -41.65
C PRO A 570 18.29 -45.28 -42.25
N ALA A 571 19.23 -44.55 -41.65
CA ALA A 571 20.67 -44.65 -41.89
C ALA A 571 21.40 -45.09 -40.61
N GLU A 572 22.46 -45.86 -40.82
CA GLU A 572 23.28 -46.65 -39.91
C GLU A 572 23.94 -45.91 -38.74
N PRO A 573 24.44 -46.62 -37.72
CA PRO A 573 24.79 -46.04 -36.41
C PRO A 573 26.07 -45.23 -36.43
N ALA A 574 26.01 -43.99 -36.05
CA ALA A 574 27.15 -43.08 -35.96
C ALA A 574 27.66 -42.92 -34.52
N LYS A 575 28.96 -42.88 -34.48
CA LYS A 575 29.96 -42.72 -33.44
C LYS A 575 29.60 -41.87 -32.19
N GLN A 576 30.24 -42.22 -31.07
CA GLN A 576 30.24 -41.63 -29.73
C GLN A 576 30.24 -40.09 -29.66
N PRO A 577 29.59 -39.50 -28.61
CA PRO A 577 29.41 -38.06 -28.52
C PRO A 577 30.66 -37.33 -28.07
N SER A 578 30.98 -36.28 -28.81
CA SER A 578 31.95 -35.25 -28.45
C SER A 578 31.37 -34.37 -27.33
N ALA A 579 32.24 -33.80 -26.50
CA ALA A 579 31.99 -32.98 -25.32
C ALA A 579 30.88 -31.89 -25.46
N PRO A 580 30.14 -31.57 -24.39
CA PRO A 580 28.98 -30.69 -24.44
C PRO A 580 29.36 -29.27 -24.84
N LYS A 581 28.63 -28.71 -25.81
CA LYS A 581 28.74 -27.28 -26.20
C LYS A 581 28.24 -26.40 -25.06
N ARG A 582 29.10 -25.48 -24.64
CA ARG A 582 28.77 -24.44 -23.64
C ARG A 582 27.69 -23.48 -24.20
N VAL A 583 26.53 -23.44 -23.58
CA VAL A 583 25.45 -22.50 -23.91
C VAL A 583 25.56 -21.29 -23.00
N LYS A 584 25.53 -20.08 -23.57
CA LYS A 584 25.56 -18.80 -22.85
C LYS A 584 24.14 -18.43 -22.39
N SER A 585 23.98 -17.97 -21.15
CA SER A 585 22.75 -17.31 -20.70
C SER A 585 22.61 -15.90 -21.34
N GLU A 586 21.40 -15.37 -21.43
CA GLU A 586 21.13 -14.00 -21.94
C GLU A 586 21.89 -12.89 -21.17
N GLN A 587 22.34 -13.15 -19.94
CA GLN A 587 23.09 -12.23 -19.09
C GLN A 587 24.61 -12.44 -19.12
N GLY A 588 25.15 -13.20 -20.07
CA GLY A 588 26.60 -13.37 -20.23
C GLY A 588 27.27 -14.25 -19.17
N ILE A 589 26.52 -15.07 -18.44
CA ILE A 589 27.04 -16.05 -17.47
C ILE A 589 26.93 -17.45 -18.04
N ILE A 590 28.02 -18.25 -17.89
CA ILE A 590 28.06 -19.68 -18.21
C ILE A 590 27.93 -20.45 -16.89
N VAL A 591 26.92 -21.33 -16.81
CA VAL A 591 26.66 -22.19 -15.66
C VAL A 591 27.11 -23.60 -15.99
N GLU A 592 27.98 -24.20 -15.16
CA GLU A 592 28.45 -25.57 -15.41
C GLU A 592 27.35 -26.58 -15.10
N GLY A 593 26.98 -27.40 -16.10
CA GLY A 593 26.04 -28.52 -15.91
C GLY A 593 24.54 -28.22 -15.96
N LEU A 594 24.14 -26.98 -16.27
CA LEU A 594 22.72 -26.61 -16.41
C LEU A 594 22.52 -25.80 -17.70
N ASP A 595 21.78 -26.36 -18.65
CA ASP A 595 21.36 -25.67 -19.86
C ASP A 595 20.04 -24.93 -19.64
N ASN A 596 19.93 -23.66 -20.06
CA ASN A 596 18.72 -22.84 -19.99
C ASN A 596 18.21 -22.53 -18.56
N CYS A 597 19.06 -22.18 -17.61
CA CYS A 597 18.63 -21.70 -16.32
C CYS A 597 18.53 -20.17 -16.28
N LEU A 598 17.52 -19.66 -15.57
CA LEU A 598 17.41 -18.22 -15.25
C LEU A 598 18.54 -17.85 -14.29
N VAL A 599 19.35 -16.85 -14.67
CA VAL A 599 20.45 -16.34 -13.84
C VAL A 599 20.05 -14.99 -13.28
N LYS A 600 20.24 -14.78 -11.97
CA LYS A 600 20.01 -13.48 -11.29
C LYS A 600 21.26 -13.09 -10.51
N PHE A 601 21.65 -11.82 -10.60
CA PHE A 601 22.73 -11.29 -9.77
C PHE A 601 22.23 -11.01 -8.36
N SER A 602 22.98 -11.45 -7.37
CA SER A 602 22.63 -11.28 -5.97
C SER A 602 22.73 -9.79 -5.56
N LYS A 603 21.69 -9.30 -4.88
CA LYS A 603 21.64 -7.90 -4.39
C LYS A 603 22.61 -7.64 -3.23
N CYS A 604 23.05 -8.66 -2.49
CA CYS A 604 23.94 -8.50 -1.34
C CYS A 604 25.37 -8.13 -1.74
N CYS A 605 25.87 -8.55 -2.91
CA CYS A 605 27.25 -8.32 -3.33
C CYS A 605 27.40 -7.73 -4.74
N THR A 606 26.30 -7.62 -5.50
CA THR A 606 26.24 -6.97 -6.82
C THR A 606 27.46 -7.29 -7.72
N PRO A 607 27.64 -8.55 -8.18
CA PRO A 607 28.81 -8.94 -8.96
C PRO A 607 28.86 -8.22 -10.30
N VAL A 608 30.09 -7.88 -10.75
CA VAL A 608 30.33 -7.24 -12.04
C VAL A 608 31.35 -8.07 -12.85
N PRO A 609 31.37 -8.00 -14.19
CA PRO A 609 32.35 -8.73 -15.01
C PRO A 609 33.78 -8.47 -14.53
N GLY A 610 34.51 -9.60 -14.31
CA GLY A 610 35.87 -9.58 -13.74
C GLY A 610 35.95 -9.88 -12.25
N ASP A 611 34.81 -10.02 -11.55
CA ASP A 611 34.76 -10.59 -10.19
C ASP A 611 34.77 -12.12 -10.26
N ASP A 612 35.41 -12.77 -9.27
CA ASP A 612 35.26 -14.20 -9.03
C ASP A 612 33.87 -14.51 -8.49
N ILE A 613 33.13 -15.38 -9.22
CA ILE A 613 31.72 -15.63 -8.95
C ILE A 613 31.39 -17.08 -8.72
N ILE A 614 30.32 -17.31 -7.93
CA ILE A 614 29.76 -18.62 -7.65
C ILE A 614 28.22 -18.55 -7.73
N GLY A 615 27.59 -19.60 -8.25
CA GLY A 615 26.14 -19.68 -8.38
C GLY A 615 25.50 -20.48 -7.24
N PHE A 616 24.34 -20.03 -6.77
CA PHE A 616 23.50 -20.73 -5.82
C PHE A 616 22.16 -21.08 -6.45
N ILE A 617 21.80 -22.36 -6.49
CA ILE A 617 20.52 -22.83 -7.02
C ILE A 617 19.40 -22.50 -6.04
N THR A 618 18.51 -21.59 -6.44
CA THR A 618 17.34 -21.18 -5.65
C THR A 618 16.16 -22.15 -5.89
N ARG A 619 15.21 -22.21 -4.93
CA ARG A 619 14.00 -23.03 -5.09
C ARG A 619 12.96 -22.28 -5.92
N GLY A 620 12.98 -22.49 -7.25
CA GLY A 620 11.99 -21.93 -8.19
C GLY A 620 12.41 -20.67 -8.94
N ASP A 621 13.54 -20.00 -8.57
CA ASP A 621 13.97 -18.73 -9.16
C ASP A 621 15.26 -18.80 -9.97
N GLY A 622 15.74 -20.00 -10.34
CA GLY A 622 16.99 -20.19 -11.10
C GLY A 622 18.25 -20.11 -10.25
N VAL A 623 19.33 -19.58 -10.82
CA VAL A 623 20.66 -19.48 -10.18
C VAL A 623 20.92 -18.04 -9.75
N SER A 624 21.17 -17.84 -8.45
CA SER A 624 21.62 -16.56 -7.89
C SER A 624 23.14 -16.51 -7.89
N VAL A 625 23.73 -15.54 -8.58
CA VAL A 625 25.19 -15.39 -8.71
C VAL A 625 25.71 -14.44 -7.64
N HIS A 626 26.66 -14.92 -6.84
CA HIS A 626 27.36 -14.18 -5.81
C HIS A 626 28.81 -13.99 -6.15
N ARG A 627 29.46 -13.00 -5.57
CA ARG A 627 30.92 -12.92 -5.53
C ARG A 627 31.45 -13.96 -4.55
N CYS A 628 32.62 -14.53 -4.83
CA CYS A 628 33.25 -15.52 -3.96
C CYS A 628 33.64 -14.99 -2.57
N ASP A 629 33.87 -13.67 -2.45
CA ASP A 629 34.18 -12.96 -1.20
C ASP A 629 32.92 -12.48 -0.44
N CYS A 630 31.73 -12.80 -0.89
CA CYS A 630 30.48 -12.43 -0.21
C CYS A 630 30.28 -13.28 1.06
N PRO A 631 29.92 -12.67 2.23
CA PRO A 631 29.62 -13.42 3.45
C PRO A 631 28.52 -14.48 3.27
N ASN A 632 27.52 -14.19 2.41
CA ASN A 632 26.45 -15.14 2.09
C ASN A 632 26.90 -16.29 1.15
N ALA A 633 28.12 -16.25 0.66
CA ALA A 633 28.76 -17.29 -0.15
C ALA A 633 30.09 -17.79 0.45
N SER A 634 30.30 -17.57 1.76
CA SER A 634 31.49 -18.04 2.47
C SER A 634 31.53 -19.57 2.54
N GLU A 635 32.71 -20.16 2.77
CA GLU A 635 32.86 -21.61 2.92
C GLU A 635 32.00 -22.17 4.05
N GLU A 636 31.84 -21.41 5.15
CA GLU A 636 30.97 -21.77 6.27
C GLU A 636 29.50 -21.86 5.84
N THR A 637 29.04 -20.90 5.03
CA THR A 637 27.67 -20.90 4.50
C THR A 637 27.45 -22.03 3.49
N ARG A 638 28.45 -22.37 2.69
CA ARG A 638 28.36 -23.46 1.71
C ARG A 638 28.30 -24.83 2.35
N SER A 639 28.92 -24.99 3.52
CA SER A 639 29.02 -26.25 4.28
C SER A 639 27.84 -26.49 5.23
N GLN A 640 26.82 -25.60 5.27
CA GLN A 640 25.65 -25.77 6.14
C GLN A 640 24.79 -26.97 5.71
N PRO A 641 24.22 -27.74 6.69
CA PRO A 641 23.33 -28.85 6.40
C PRO A 641 22.13 -28.43 5.52
N GLY A 642 21.89 -29.15 4.42
CA GLY A 642 20.80 -28.85 3.47
C GLY A 642 21.16 -27.87 2.35
N GLN A 643 22.41 -27.41 2.27
CA GLN A 643 22.92 -26.61 1.14
C GLN A 643 23.86 -27.40 0.23
N GLU A 644 24.14 -28.64 0.56
CA GLU A 644 24.99 -29.54 -0.24
C GLU A 644 24.42 -29.71 -1.67
N GLY A 645 25.28 -29.53 -2.67
CA GLY A 645 24.90 -29.65 -4.09
C GLY A 645 24.11 -28.49 -4.67
N ARG A 646 23.81 -27.43 -3.90
CA ARG A 646 23.14 -26.22 -4.41
C ARG A 646 24.11 -25.15 -4.89
N TRP A 647 25.37 -25.23 -4.53
CA TRP A 647 26.43 -24.33 -5.01
C TRP A 647 27.09 -24.91 -6.25
N ILE A 648 27.09 -24.14 -7.33
CA ILE A 648 27.58 -24.53 -8.64
C ILE A 648 28.63 -23.53 -9.15
N LYS A 649 29.56 -24.01 -9.94
CA LYS A 649 30.53 -23.14 -10.61
C LYS A 649 29.87 -22.38 -11.73
N VAL A 650 30.12 -21.08 -11.76
CA VAL A 650 29.68 -20.17 -12.81
C VAL A 650 30.85 -19.32 -13.27
N SER A 651 30.84 -18.90 -14.52
CA SER A 651 31.89 -18.07 -15.11
C SER A 651 31.31 -17.02 -16.04
N TRP A 652 32.02 -15.92 -16.22
CA TRP A 652 31.65 -14.87 -17.16
C TRP A 652 31.84 -15.37 -18.59
N GLY A 653 30.88 -15.17 -19.47
CA GLY A 653 30.84 -15.72 -20.82
C GLY A 653 31.45 -14.83 -21.93
N GLY A 654 32.26 -13.84 -21.62
CA GLY A 654 32.91 -12.90 -22.55
C GLY A 654 32.12 -11.59 -22.77
N ASP A 655 32.65 -10.69 -23.61
CA ASP A 655 32.20 -9.32 -23.81
C ASP A 655 30.68 -9.19 -23.99
N THR A 656 30.05 -8.62 -22.98
CA THR A 656 28.67 -8.12 -23.05
C THR A 656 28.75 -6.58 -23.06
N ASN A 657 28.03 -5.95 -23.98
CA ASN A 657 27.90 -4.48 -24.04
C ASN A 657 27.00 -3.93 -22.93
N ASP A 658 26.62 -4.74 -21.95
CA ASP A 658 25.73 -4.39 -20.87
C ASP A 658 26.45 -3.66 -19.73
N SER A 659 25.73 -2.79 -19.02
CA SER A 659 26.20 -2.11 -17.82
C SER A 659 25.55 -2.72 -16.58
N TYR A 660 26.38 -2.96 -15.56
CA TYR A 660 26.01 -3.69 -14.34
C TYR A 660 25.87 -2.73 -13.15
N PRO A 661 24.77 -2.78 -12.39
CA PRO A 661 24.61 -1.96 -11.21
C PRO A 661 25.50 -2.47 -10.07
N THR A 662 26.19 -1.57 -9.38
CA THR A 662 26.99 -1.89 -8.20
C THR A 662 26.91 -0.77 -7.16
N ILE A 663 27.24 -1.10 -5.91
CA ILE A 663 27.17 -0.17 -4.79
C ILE A 663 28.58 0.07 -4.27
N LEU A 664 28.93 1.35 -4.04
CA LEU A 664 30.13 1.76 -3.35
C LEU A 664 29.78 2.51 -2.07
N GLU A 665 30.54 2.25 -1.03
CA GLU A 665 30.48 2.99 0.24
C GLU A 665 31.76 3.81 0.38
N VAL A 666 31.62 5.14 0.50
CA VAL A 666 32.71 6.09 0.64
C VAL A 666 32.66 6.68 2.04
N VAL A 667 33.64 6.38 2.85
CA VAL A 667 33.81 6.92 4.20
C VAL A 667 34.77 8.09 4.13
N CYS A 668 34.37 9.26 4.63
CA CYS A 668 35.15 10.49 4.52
C CYS A 668 34.95 11.37 5.77
N LYS A 669 35.89 12.29 6.01
CA LYS A 669 35.72 13.40 6.98
C LYS A 669 34.71 14.38 6.40
N ASP A 670 33.69 14.73 7.20
CA ASP A 670 32.64 15.65 6.75
C ASP A 670 33.24 17.06 6.50
N ARG A 671 32.95 17.61 5.33
CA ARG A 671 33.33 18.96 4.94
C ARG A 671 32.41 19.53 3.87
N GLN A 672 32.34 20.83 3.82
CA GLN A 672 31.59 21.55 2.79
C GLN A 672 32.12 21.25 1.38
N GLY A 673 31.25 21.00 0.40
CA GLY A 673 31.61 20.73 -1.00
C GLY A 673 31.94 19.28 -1.32
N LEU A 674 31.98 18.37 -0.35
CA LEU A 674 32.36 16.97 -0.56
C LEU A 674 31.48 16.24 -1.57
N LEU A 675 30.17 16.46 -1.54
CA LEU A 675 29.23 15.88 -2.52
C LEU A 675 29.53 16.37 -3.95
N LEU A 676 29.93 17.62 -4.11
CA LEU A 676 30.32 18.19 -5.41
C LEU A 676 31.57 17.48 -5.95
N ASP A 677 32.58 17.29 -5.10
CA ASP A 677 33.84 16.64 -5.47
C ASP A 677 33.58 15.15 -5.87
N ILE A 678 32.75 14.45 -5.12
CA ILE A 678 32.33 13.06 -5.45
C ILE A 678 31.61 13.03 -6.80
N SER A 679 30.66 13.94 -7.03
CA SER A 679 29.91 14.03 -8.29
C SER A 679 30.82 14.37 -9.47
N ALA A 680 31.78 15.26 -9.31
CA ALA A 680 32.79 15.60 -10.32
C ALA A 680 33.68 14.39 -10.66
N ALA A 681 34.13 13.64 -9.66
CA ALA A 681 34.93 12.44 -9.86
C ALA A 681 34.16 11.36 -10.64
N LEU A 682 32.87 11.14 -10.33
CA LEU A 682 32.00 10.20 -11.05
C LEU A 682 31.77 10.65 -12.49
N SER A 683 31.56 11.92 -12.75
CA SER A 683 31.41 12.49 -14.09
C SER A 683 32.65 12.30 -14.95
N THR A 684 33.85 12.49 -14.39
CA THR A 684 35.12 12.31 -15.13
C THR A 684 35.41 10.86 -15.51
N THR A 685 34.78 9.88 -14.86
CA THR A 685 34.90 8.44 -15.18
C THR A 685 33.79 7.94 -16.11
N ASN A 686 32.96 8.83 -16.62
CA ASN A 686 31.82 8.50 -17.49
C ASN A 686 30.91 7.40 -16.87
N THR A 687 30.70 7.50 -15.55
CA THR A 687 29.97 6.53 -14.76
C THR A 687 28.53 7.00 -14.56
N PHE A 688 27.57 6.15 -14.87
CA PHE A 688 26.16 6.47 -14.69
C PHE A 688 25.77 6.28 -13.21
N VAL A 689 25.27 7.34 -12.57
CA VAL A 689 24.86 7.33 -11.18
C VAL A 689 23.36 7.05 -11.09
N LEU A 690 22.98 6.01 -10.35
CA LEU A 690 21.59 5.63 -10.10
C LEU A 690 21.03 6.29 -8.86
N GLY A 691 21.87 6.49 -7.83
CA GLY A 691 21.48 7.11 -6.59
C GLY A 691 22.69 7.46 -5.71
N ILE A 692 22.51 8.49 -4.88
CA ILE A 692 23.49 8.89 -3.86
C ILE A 692 22.71 9.09 -2.56
N ASN A 693 23.09 8.33 -1.54
CA ASN A 693 22.61 8.51 -0.17
C ASN A 693 23.79 8.90 0.71
N SER A 694 23.64 9.94 1.53
CA SER A 694 24.68 10.36 2.47
C SER A 694 24.11 10.45 3.87
N ARG A 695 24.92 10.11 4.87
CA ARG A 695 24.64 10.37 6.28
C ARG A 695 25.91 10.85 6.96
N SER A 696 25.77 11.86 7.80
CA SER A 696 26.84 12.30 8.71
C SER A 696 26.72 11.57 10.05
N THR A 697 27.86 11.26 10.66
CA THR A 697 27.93 10.65 11.99
C THR A 697 28.31 11.72 13.01
N GLU A 698 28.02 11.50 14.30
CA GLU A 698 28.35 12.43 15.39
C GLU A 698 29.87 12.72 15.52
N ASP A 699 30.69 11.81 15.00
CA ASP A 699 32.19 11.92 15.01
C ASP A 699 32.77 12.74 13.85
N GLN A 700 32.00 13.59 13.19
CA GLN A 700 32.39 14.39 12.02
C GLN A 700 32.83 13.54 10.79
N PHE A 701 32.32 12.34 10.63
CA PHE A 701 32.48 11.55 9.41
C PHE A 701 31.18 11.58 8.58
N ALA A 702 31.34 11.53 7.26
CA ALA A 702 30.24 11.34 6.33
C ALA A 702 30.43 10.01 5.59
N ILE A 703 29.33 9.25 5.47
CA ILE A 703 29.29 8.00 4.73
C ILE A 703 28.37 8.21 3.52
N PHE A 704 28.95 8.09 2.33
CA PHE A 704 28.18 8.14 1.06
C PHE A 704 28.01 6.74 0.51
N ARG A 705 26.77 6.37 0.27
CA ARG A 705 26.39 5.14 -0.45
C ARG A 705 26.02 5.53 -1.88
N LEU A 706 26.87 5.12 -2.82
CA LEU A 706 26.76 5.43 -4.24
C LEU A 706 26.24 4.20 -5.00
N GLU A 707 25.11 4.33 -5.65
CA GLU A 707 24.60 3.31 -6.57
C GLU A 707 24.96 3.73 -8.01
N ILE A 708 25.83 2.97 -8.65
CA ILE A 708 26.40 3.30 -9.96
C ILE A 708 26.26 2.13 -10.93
N ARG A 709 26.33 2.43 -12.24
CA ARG A 709 26.45 1.41 -13.28
C ARG A 709 27.85 1.43 -13.87
N VAL A 710 28.45 0.24 -14.00
CA VAL A 710 29.79 0.05 -14.59
C VAL A 710 29.75 -1.08 -15.63
N LYS A 711 30.64 -1.04 -16.61
CA LYS A 711 30.75 -2.07 -17.66
C LYS A 711 31.50 -3.30 -17.14
N ASP A 712 32.56 -3.09 -16.39
CA ASP A 712 33.44 -4.13 -15.89
C ASP A 712 34.18 -3.75 -14.61
N GLY A 713 34.96 -4.67 -14.04
CA GLY A 713 35.77 -4.47 -12.87
C GLY A 713 36.93 -3.47 -13.07
N ALA A 714 37.38 -3.24 -14.30
CA ALA A 714 38.44 -2.28 -14.61
C ALA A 714 37.92 -0.85 -14.49
N GLN A 715 36.71 -0.56 -15.03
CA GLN A 715 36.03 0.72 -14.84
C GLN A 715 35.74 0.95 -13.36
N LEU A 716 35.24 -0.08 -12.64
CA LEU A 716 34.96 0.02 -11.21
C LEU A 716 36.21 0.39 -10.39
N LYS A 717 37.34 -0.27 -10.65
CA LYS A 717 38.63 0.06 -10.01
C LYS A 717 39.08 1.51 -10.31
N SER A 718 38.88 1.97 -11.57
CA SER A 718 39.18 3.34 -11.95
C SER A 718 38.34 4.35 -11.15
N VAL A 719 37.04 4.09 -10.99
CA VAL A 719 36.13 4.91 -10.17
C VAL A 719 36.59 4.93 -8.72
N MET A 720 36.86 3.76 -8.11
CA MET A 720 37.31 3.67 -6.73
C MET A 720 38.64 4.43 -6.50
N ASN A 721 39.57 4.31 -7.43
CA ASN A 721 40.85 5.03 -7.34
C ASN A 721 40.68 6.56 -7.39
N LYS A 722 39.79 7.05 -8.27
CA LYS A 722 39.50 8.50 -8.32
C LYS A 722 38.79 9.01 -7.08
N LEU A 723 37.84 8.24 -6.54
CA LEU A 723 37.17 8.59 -5.29
C LEU A 723 38.14 8.62 -4.10
N ASN A 724 39.10 7.69 -4.05
CA ASN A 724 40.16 7.69 -3.02
C ASN A 724 41.13 8.86 -3.13
N GLN A 725 41.22 9.54 -4.26
CA GLN A 725 42.09 10.73 -4.45
C GLN A 725 41.44 12.03 -3.94
N ILE A 726 40.13 12.00 -3.62
CA ILE A 726 39.44 13.19 -3.11
C ILE A 726 39.92 13.49 -1.69
N SER A 727 40.29 14.75 -1.45
CA SER A 727 40.71 15.19 -0.12
C SER A 727 39.63 14.98 0.93
N GLY A 728 39.95 14.26 2.00
CA GLY A 728 39.02 13.91 3.06
C GLY A 728 38.39 12.54 2.94
N VAL A 729 38.50 11.83 1.81
CA VAL A 729 38.07 10.43 1.69
C VAL A 729 39.08 9.53 2.41
N LEU A 730 38.59 8.71 3.31
CA LEU A 730 39.37 7.76 4.11
C LEU A 730 39.40 6.39 3.54
N LYS A 731 38.25 5.94 2.99
CA LYS A 731 38.09 4.58 2.48
C LYS A 731 36.94 4.52 1.47
N VAL A 732 37.17 3.79 0.39
CA VAL A 732 36.14 3.44 -0.58
C VAL A 732 36.01 1.92 -0.65
N ASN A 733 34.84 1.40 -0.29
CA ASN A 733 34.57 -0.05 -0.23
C ASN A 733 33.40 -0.43 -1.14
N ARG A 734 33.41 -1.69 -1.54
CA ARG A 734 32.16 -2.35 -1.96
C ARG A 734 31.57 -3.02 -0.73
N PRO A 735 30.36 -2.67 -0.29
CA PRO A 735 29.75 -3.32 0.87
C PRO A 735 29.66 -4.82 0.60
N ALA A 736 30.16 -5.61 1.52
CA ALA A 736 29.85 -7.02 1.60
C ALA A 736 28.52 -7.08 2.37
N GLY A 737 27.42 -7.43 1.68
CA GLY A 737 26.03 -7.35 2.10
C GLY A 737 25.64 -8.04 3.37
#